data_f02969494d69496baaaa04d48a719a6f
#
_entry.id   f02969494d69496baaaa04d48a719a6f
#
_cell.length_a   1.000
_cell.length_b   1.000
_cell.length_c   1.000
_cell.angle_alpha   90.00
_cell.angle_beta   90.00
_cell.angle_gamma   90.00
#
_symmetry.space_group_name_H-M   'P 1'
#
loop_
_entity.id
_entity.type
_entity.pdbx_description
1 polymer ?
#
loop_
_entity_poly.entity_id
_entity_poly.type
_entity_poly.pdbx_seq_one_letter_code
_entity_poly.pdbx_strand_id
1 'polypeptide(L)'
;MENVNGLDLKIKEMAGRIRELREIENFTVEEMAKKTGITEQEYLDCENGKKDLNFAFIYRCAQALKVNVTDIIEGYSPNLKSYTITRAGGGQQIAKAHGMTYYNMAYSFQDRVAEPLFVRSTYNEEAQTKDIELTTHAGQECDIVIEGNLMVQVGEHKEVLGPGDSIYYKSDTPHGMIAVNGKDCLFYAIVLKGEEGMETIPEAAPERIIGTIHRDDKERIYHNYIDVEENEKGTPLSIKFKNEDKFNFGFDLIDALADREPEKLALLHISEDKTERRFTFKDIKKASNQCANYFASLGIKKGDRVMLILKRNYQFWFAMIGLNKLGAIAIPAVNQLLEKDIEYRIKSAGVNTILCTADGDVSEQVELAAAKCPELCNMIIVNGERDGWRTFDEEYKRFSTHFNRTEKSPCGDDLMLMYFTSGTSGYPKIAAHNYKYPLGHFHTAKYWHNVDPDGLHFTISDTGWAKAMWGKLYGQWLCEGALFVYDFNRFDAADILPMFAKYKITTFCAPPTMLRMLVKQDISKYDLSSVQHMTTAGEALNPEVYRQFEKATGLHIVEGFGQTESTMIIGNLSGAPHKIGSMGKATPIYDVRLLDSDGNEVKTSESGEICINVKDGAPCGLFTGYYKDKEKTDEVWYDGYYHTGDVAWRDEDGFFWYVGRADDVIKSSGYRIGPFEIESVIMELPYVLECGVSAVPDEVRGQIVKASIVLVEGTEGTDELKKEIQSYVKQRTAPYKYPRIVEFRDSLPKTVSGKIQRNKL
;
A
#
# COMPACT_ATOMS: atom_id res chain seq x y z
N MET A 1 4.31 11.40 39.38
CA MET A 1 4.89 10.03 39.44
C MET A 1 4.73 9.26 38.13
N GLU A 2 3.84 9.64 37.22
CA GLU A 2 3.66 8.94 35.92
C GLU A 2 4.76 9.22 34.89
N ASN A 3 5.43 10.38 34.95
CA ASN A 3 6.48 10.74 33.98
C ASN A 3 7.85 10.04 34.21
N VAL A 4 8.14 9.52 35.39
CA VAL A 4 9.42 8.85 35.68
C VAL A 4 9.44 7.43 35.08
N ASN A 5 8.31 6.71 35.13
CA ASN A 5 8.20 5.36 34.56
C ASN A 5 8.33 5.33 33.01
N GLY A 6 7.93 6.40 32.33
CA GLY A 6 8.02 6.47 30.87
C GLY A 6 9.44 6.71 30.36
N LEU A 7 10.26 7.48 31.07
CA LEU A 7 11.65 7.77 30.69
C LEU A 7 12.54 6.54 30.89
N ASP A 8 12.38 5.83 32.01
CA ASP A 8 13.13 4.59 32.30
C ASP A 8 12.84 3.49 31.27
N LEU A 9 11.61 3.43 30.74
CA LEU A 9 11.24 2.49 29.70
C LEU A 9 11.94 2.85 28.37
N LYS A 10 11.95 4.11 27.97
CA LYS A 10 12.64 4.57 26.75
C LYS A 10 14.14 4.35 26.80
N ILE A 11 14.78 4.58 27.95
CA ILE A 11 16.23 4.32 28.14
C ILE A 11 16.53 2.83 27.94
N LYS A 12 15.70 1.95 28.50
CA LYS A 12 15.84 0.50 28.33
C LYS A 12 15.65 0.04 26.89
N GLU A 13 14.72 0.64 26.16
CA GLU A 13 14.52 0.35 24.73
C GLU A 13 15.72 0.78 23.89
N MET A 14 16.23 2.01 24.08
CA MET A 14 17.44 2.48 23.40
C MET A 14 18.66 1.61 23.73
N ALA A 15 18.86 1.25 24.98
CA ALA A 15 19.94 0.36 25.43
C ALA A 15 19.82 -1.02 24.77
N GLY A 16 18.61 -1.57 24.69
CA GLY A 16 18.33 -2.83 24.01
C GLY A 16 18.67 -2.77 22.51
N ARG A 17 18.35 -1.65 21.83
CA ARG A 17 18.68 -1.44 20.40
C ARG A 17 20.19 -1.33 20.17
N ILE A 18 20.93 -0.62 21.06
CA ILE A 18 22.40 -0.56 20.98
C ILE A 18 23.01 -1.94 21.12
N ARG A 19 22.54 -2.77 22.07
CA ARG A 19 22.99 -4.14 22.23
C ARG A 19 22.73 -4.97 20.98
N GLU A 20 21.52 -4.91 20.47
CA GLU A 20 21.12 -5.63 19.27
C GLU A 20 21.99 -5.30 18.07
N LEU A 21 22.23 -4.01 17.81
CA LEU A 21 23.09 -3.53 16.74
C LEU A 21 24.54 -3.98 16.93
N ARG A 22 25.07 -3.94 18.16
CA ARG A 22 26.42 -4.44 18.47
C ARG A 22 26.57 -5.93 18.15
N GLU A 23 25.58 -6.73 18.54
CA GLU A 23 25.57 -8.18 18.26
C GLU A 23 25.43 -8.46 16.76
N ILE A 24 24.63 -7.68 16.02
CA ILE A 24 24.47 -7.76 14.56
C ILE A 24 25.79 -7.50 13.85
N GLU A 25 26.54 -6.50 14.29
CA GLU A 25 27.84 -6.13 13.72
C GLU A 25 29.00 -6.97 14.27
N ASN A 26 28.71 -7.95 15.16
CA ASN A 26 29.65 -8.84 15.82
C ASN A 26 30.75 -8.11 16.61
N PHE A 27 30.47 -6.91 17.14
CA PHE A 27 31.40 -6.21 18.03
C PHE A 27 31.34 -6.78 19.46
N THR A 28 32.50 -6.94 20.07
CA THR A 28 32.61 -7.22 21.51
C THR A 28 32.31 -5.97 22.34
N VAL A 29 32.02 -6.16 23.61
CA VAL A 29 31.85 -5.06 24.57
C VAL A 29 33.12 -4.19 24.64
N GLU A 30 34.31 -4.82 24.64
CA GLU A 30 35.61 -4.16 24.63
C GLU A 30 35.78 -3.25 23.39
N GLU A 31 35.44 -3.77 22.20
CA GLU A 31 35.52 -3.01 20.94
C GLU A 31 34.59 -1.80 20.95
N MET A 32 33.36 -1.97 21.43
CA MET A 32 32.39 -0.88 21.50
C MET A 32 32.79 0.15 22.60
N ALA A 33 33.30 -0.29 23.74
CA ALA A 33 33.83 0.60 24.78
C ALA A 33 34.97 1.47 24.22
N LYS A 34 35.90 0.87 23.47
CA LYS A 34 36.97 1.57 22.78
C LYS A 34 36.46 2.57 21.75
N LYS A 35 35.49 2.16 20.91
CA LYS A 35 34.88 3.02 19.87
C LYS A 35 34.09 4.19 20.48
N THR A 36 33.44 3.97 21.60
CA THR A 36 32.66 4.99 22.31
C THR A 36 33.49 5.81 23.32
N GLY A 37 34.77 5.46 23.56
CA GLY A 37 35.67 6.18 24.39
C GLY A 37 35.35 6.17 25.90
N ILE A 38 34.73 5.07 26.36
CA ILE A 38 34.39 4.83 27.77
C ILE A 38 34.92 3.48 28.23
N THR A 39 34.91 3.20 29.55
CA THR A 39 35.33 1.90 30.08
C THR A 39 34.31 0.80 29.73
N GLU A 40 34.75 -0.46 29.68
CA GLU A 40 33.85 -1.60 29.44
C GLU A 40 32.70 -1.67 30.45
N GLN A 41 32.95 -1.38 31.70
CA GLN A 41 31.95 -1.39 32.75
C GLN A 41 30.91 -0.29 32.54
N GLU A 42 31.35 0.92 32.17
CA GLU A 42 30.42 2.01 31.82
C GLU A 42 29.60 1.70 30.57
N TYR A 43 30.21 1.09 29.56
CA TYR A 43 29.50 0.63 28.36
C TYR A 43 28.41 -0.40 28.70
N LEU A 44 28.75 -1.40 29.52
CA LEU A 44 27.80 -2.40 29.99
C LEU A 44 26.67 -1.80 30.83
N ASP A 45 26.95 -0.80 31.66
CA ASP A 45 25.91 -0.12 32.44
C ASP A 45 24.97 0.68 31.55
N CYS A 46 25.46 1.33 30.50
CA CYS A 46 24.67 2.00 29.46
C CYS A 46 23.84 0.98 28.66
N GLU A 47 24.45 -0.09 28.14
CA GLU A 47 23.80 -1.12 27.34
C GLU A 47 22.75 -1.95 28.14
N ASN A 48 22.86 -1.96 29.48
CA ASN A 48 21.88 -2.58 30.36
C ASN A 48 20.79 -1.61 30.87
N GLY A 49 20.82 -0.36 30.41
CA GLY A 49 19.88 0.69 30.84
C GLY A 49 19.97 1.04 32.32
N LYS A 50 21.16 0.84 32.95
CA LYS A 50 21.44 1.19 34.35
C LYS A 50 21.97 2.61 34.50
N LYS A 51 22.42 3.23 33.42
CA LYS A 51 22.97 4.59 33.36
C LYS A 51 22.23 5.35 32.26
N ASP A 52 21.99 6.64 32.47
CA ASP A 52 21.43 7.53 31.46
C ASP A 52 22.31 7.59 30.21
N LEU A 53 21.67 7.53 29.05
CA LEU A 53 22.35 7.60 27.76
C LEU A 53 22.45 9.07 27.32
N ASN A 54 23.67 9.65 27.43
CA ASN A 54 23.90 11.00 26.93
C ASN A 54 24.04 11.02 25.40
N PHE A 55 23.85 12.20 24.80
CA PHE A 55 23.89 12.34 23.33
C PHE A 55 25.24 11.88 22.75
N ALA A 56 26.37 12.26 23.34
CA ALA A 56 27.69 11.88 22.84
C ALA A 56 27.89 10.36 22.80
N PHE A 57 27.38 9.64 23.80
CA PHE A 57 27.40 8.18 23.81
C PHE A 57 26.51 7.59 22.68
N ILE A 58 25.25 8.05 22.55
CA ILE A 58 24.33 7.59 21.51
C ILE A 58 24.90 7.88 20.13
N TYR A 59 25.45 9.08 19.92
CA TYR A 59 26.07 9.50 18.66
C TYR A 59 27.28 8.63 18.28
N ARG A 60 28.18 8.35 19.22
CA ARG A 60 29.32 7.46 18.98
C ARG A 60 28.91 6.03 18.73
N CYS A 61 27.87 5.54 19.42
CA CYS A 61 27.27 4.24 19.11
C CYS A 61 26.71 4.21 17.69
N ALA A 62 25.95 5.23 17.28
CA ALA A 62 25.39 5.33 15.94
C ALA A 62 26.48 5.34 14.86
N GLN A 63 27.57 6.10 15.06
CA GLN A 63 28.71 6.10 14.14
C GLN A 63 29.41 4.74 14.09
N ALA A 64 29.72 4.14 15.24
CA ALA A 64 30.42 2.86 15.32
C ALA A 64 29.61 1.73 14.65
N LEU A 65 28.28 1.80 14.74
CA LEU A 65 27.33 0.81 14.24
C LEU A 65 26.79 1.15 12.84
N LYS A 66 27.22 2.28 12.26
CA LYS A 66 26.81 2.78 10.92
C LYS A 66 25.29 2.90 10.74
N VAL A 67 24.62 3.44 11.75
CA VAL A 67 23.17 3.70 11.76
C VAL A 67 22.89 5.17 12.04
N ASN A 68 21.66 5.64 11.78
CA ASN A 68 21.25 6.98 12.21
C ASN A 68 20.97 7.01 13.71
N VAL A 69 21.18 8.16 14.34
CA VAL A 69 20.84 8.38 15.76
C VAL A 69 19.35 8.05 16.01
N THR A 70 18.47 8.35 15.05
CA THR A 70 17.04 8.06 15.11
C THR A 70 16.74 6.55 15.18
N ASP A 71 17.54 5.71 14.51
CA ASP A 71 17.40 4.25 14.58
C ASP A 71 17.56 3.75 16.03
N ILE A 72 18.49 4.34 16.77
CA ILE A 72 18.72 3.99 18.19
C ILE A 72 17.62 4.57 19.08
N ILE A 73 17.22 5.81 18.86
CA ILE A 73 16.28 6.52 19.76
C ILE A 73 14.86 6.03 19.55
N GLU A 74 14.39 5.94 18.31
CA GLU A 74 12.97 5.66 17.99
C GLU A 74 12.72 4.27 17.43
N GLY A 75 13.75 3.58 16.95
CA GLY A 75 13.62 2.24 16.37
C GLY A 75 13.08 2.22 14.95
N TYR A 76 13.21 3.33 14.22
CA TYR A 76 12.95 3.41 12.79
C TYR A 76 13.95 4.34 12.10
N SER A 77 14.22 4.08 10.82
CA SER A 77 15.11 4.90 10.01
C SER A 77 14.42 6.17 9.51
N PRO A 78 15.14 7.31 9.42
CA PRO A 78 14.65 8.49 8.73
C PRO A 78 14.33 8.18 7.27
N ASN A 79 13.25 8.78 6.74
CA ASN A 79 12.76 8.46 5.39
C ASN A 79 12.80 9.66 4.42
N LEU A 80 12.88 10.92 4.92
CA LEU A 80 12.86 12.12 4.08
C LEU A 80 14.24 12.34 3.43
N LYS A 81 14.26 12.67 2.13
CA LYS A 81 15.50 12.81 1.36
C LYS A 81 15.74 14.20 0.79
N SER A 82 14.69 14.99 0.59
CA SER A 82 14.79 16.30 -0.07
C SER A 82 14.85 17.46 0.92
N TYR A 83 13.93 17.51 1.89
CA TYR A 83 13.91 18.50 2.95
C TYR A 83 13.09 18.03 4.16
N THR A 84 13.30 18.67 5.31
CA THR A 84 12.45 18.52 6.49
C THR A 84 12.16 19.89 7.09
N ILE A 85 10.98 20.07 7.66
CA ILE A 85 10.58 21.29 8.37
C ILE A 85 10.24 20.94 9.80
N THR A 86 11.05 21.43 10.74
CA THR A 86 10.76 21.31 12.17
C THR A 86 10.31 22.68 12.68
N ARG A 87 9.07 22.78 13.16
CA ARG A 87 8.50 24.02 13.70
C ARG A 87 9.05 24.28 15.11
N ALA A 88 8.96 25.53 15.57
CA ALA A 88 9.37 25.90 16.91
C ALA A 88 8.72 25.00 17.97
N GLY A 89 9.52 24.42 18.84
CA GLY A 89 9.09 23.45 19.86
C GLY A 89 8.82 22.02 19.34
N GLY A 90 8.98 21.76 18.02
CA GLY A 90 8.72 20.45 17.40
C GLY A 90 9.95 19.55 17.25
N GLY A 91 11.11 19.95 17.77
CA GLY A 91 12.31 19.13 17.76
C GLY A 91 12.15 17.86 18.61
N GLN A 92 12.75 16.76 18.14
CA GLN A 92 12.74 15.49 18.87
C GLN A 92 13.73 15.53 20.02
N GLN A 93 13.27 15.37 21.26
CA GLN A 93 14.16 15.30 22.42
C GLN A 93 14.96 14.01 22.39
N ILE A 94 16.28 14.11 22.29
CA ILE A 94 17.19 12.97 22.13
C ILE A 94 18.01 12.65 23.39
N ALA A 95 18.31 13.65 24.21
CA ALA A 95 19.07 13.45 25.43
C ALA A 95 18.78 14.54 26.46
N LYS A 96 19.04 14.21 27.73
CA LYS A 96 19.12 15.15 28.85
C LYS A 96 20.28 14.73 29.72
N ALA A 97 21.37 15.51 29.74
CA ALA A 97 22.57 15.21 30.51
C ALA A 97 23.27 16.49 30.93
N HIS A 98 23.89 16.48 32.09
CA HIS A 98 24.74 17.58 32.61
C HIS A 98 24.07 18.97 32.59
N GLY A 99 22.77 19.03 32.87
CA GLY A 99 22.01 20.27 32.82
C GLY A 99 21.59 20.73 31.39
N MET A 100 21.89 19.95 30.36
CA MET A 100 21.49 20.24 28.98
C MET A 100 20.37 19.32 28.50
N THR A 101 19.48 19.88 27.70
CA THR A 101 18.42 19.14 26.97
C THR A 101 18.61 19.38 25.49
N TYR A 102 18.76 18.30 24.72
CA TYR A 102 19.02 18.31 23.28
C TYR A 102 17.78 17.92 22.50
N TYR A 103 17.49 18.68 21.43
CA TYR A 103 16.40 18.39 20.49
C TYR A 103 16.95 18.31 19.08
N ASN A 104 16.80 17.16 18.42
CA ASN A 104 17.18 17.00 17.01
C ASN A 104 16.16 17.70 16.12
N MET A 105 16.62 18.63 15.28
CA MET A 105 15.78 19.44 14.40
C MET A 105 15.61 18.84 13.00
N ALA A 106 16.37 17.77 12.67
CA ALA A 106 16.29 17.09 11.38
C ALA A 106 16.12 15.58 11.53
N TYR A 107 15.46 15.13 12.60
CA TYR A 107 15.34 13.72 12.98
C TYR A 107 14.70 12.82 11.89
N SER A 108 13.89 13.37 11.03
CA SER A 108 13.20 12.65 9.94
C SER A 108 13.94 12.66 8.60
N PHE A 109 15.10 13.38 8.51
CA PHE A 109 15.86 13.48 7.27
C PHE A 109 16.94 12.39 7.18
N GLN A 110 17.00 11.68 6.03
CA GLN A 110 17.95 10.59 5.77
C GLN A 110 19.33 11.16 5.33
N ASP A 111 20.39 10.41 5.59
CA ASP A 111 21.75 10.65 5.08
C ASP A 111 22.30 12.07 5.37
N ARG A 112 22.00 12.59 6.55
CA ARG A 112 22.46 13.91 7.00
C ARG A 112 23.97 13.98 7.06
N VAL A 113 24.56 15.07 6.53
CA VAL A 113 25.97 15.42 6.70
C VAL A 113 26.21 16.19 8.01
N ALA A 114 25.13 16.70 8.62
CA ALA A 114 25.17 17.41 9.89
C ALA A 114 23.98 17.04 10.77
N GLU A 115 24.15 17.10 12.09
CA GLU A 115 23.08 16.97 13.09
C GLU A 115 22.76 18.35 13.66
N PRO A 116 21.72 19.04 13.20
CA PRO A 116 21.30 20.31 13.78
C PRO A 116 20.50 20.06 15.06
N LEU A 117 21.08 20.48 16.18
CA LEU A 117 20.50 20.33 17.50
C LEU A 117 20.07 21.69 18.05
N PHE A 118 18.86 21.78 18.60
CA PHE A 118 18.47 22.88 19.46
C PHE A 118 18.73 22.46 20.90
N VAL A 119 19.55 23.24 21.64
CA VAL A 119 20.02 22.88 22.95
C VAL A 119 19.56 23.91 23.98
N ARG A 120 19.05 23.43 25.10
CA ARG A 120 18.79 24.23 26.29
C ARG A 120 19.78 23.84 27.39
N SER A 121 20.69 24.73 27.75
CA SER A 121 21.54 24.61 28.92
C SER A 121 20.86 25.28 30.12
N THR A 122 20.51 24.50 31.13
CA THR A 122 19.87 25.02 32.34
C THR A 122 20.95 25.61 33.27
N TYR A 123 20.72 26.83 33.74
CA TYR A 123 21.62 27.44 34.70
C TYR A 123 21.66 26.65 36.03
N ASN A 124 22.87 26.38 36.50
CA ASN A 124 23.10 25.72 37.78
C ASN A 124 24.19 26.43 38.54
N GLU A 125 23.90 26.91 39.72
CA GLU A 125 24.84 27.67 40.60
C GLU A 125 26.01 26.81 41.06
N GLU A 126 25.77 25.51 41.33
CA GLU A 126 26.86 24.59 41.72
C GLU A 126 27.83 24.31 40.57
N ALA A 127 27.37 24.32 39.34
CA ALA A 127 28.22 24.10 38.18
C ALA A 127 29.18 25.26 37.91
N GLN A 128 28.87 26.47 38.43
CA GLN A 128 29.76 27.64 38.28
C GLN A 128 31.04 27.51 39.11
N THR A 129 31.07 26.64 40.12
CA THR A 129 32.19 26.45 41.03
C THR A 129 33.03 25.21 40.72
N LYS A 130 32.63 24.45 39.71
CA LYS A 130 33.31 23.20 39.28
C LYS A 130 33.96 23.40 37.92
N ASP A 131 34.91 22.54 37.59
CA ASP A 131 35.44 22.49 36.23
C ASP A 131 34.36 21.99 35.26
N ILE A 132 34.36 22.55 34.07
CA ILE A 132 33.43 22.13 32.99
C ILE A 132 33.82 20.71 32.58
N GLU A 133 32.84 19.82 32.56
CA GLU A 133 33.04 18.45 32.08
C GLU A 133 33.24 18.48 30.56
N LEU A 134 34.39 17.95 30.10
CA LEU A 134 34.79 17.97 28.71
C LEU A 134 34.50 16.62 28.05
N THR A 135 33.99 16.66 26.83
CA THR A 135 33.74 15.51 25.98
C THR A 135 34.43 15.66 24.62
N THR A 136 34.56 14.59 23.88
CA THR A 136 35.07 14.61 22.51
C THR A 136 34.22 13.73 21.63
N HIS A 137 34.10 14.06 20.33
CA HIS A 137 33.52 13.20 19.29
C HIS A 137 34.16 13.49 17.93
N ALA A 138 33.99 12.65 16.96
CA ALA A 138 34.53 12.86 15.62
C ALA A 138 33.76 13.98 14.89
N GLY A 139 34.48 14.69 14.00
CA GLY A 139 33.90 15.72 13.15
C GLY A 139 34.17 17.13 13.63
N GLN A 140 33.28 18.04 13.33
CA GLN A 140 33.37 19.46 13.67
C GLN A 140 32.02 19.93 14.21
N GLU A 141 32.03 21.01 14.99
CA GLU A 141 30.82 21.56 15.58
C GLU A 141 30.79 23.08 15.47
N CYS A 142 29.60 23.60 15.23
CA CYS A 142 29.30 25.02 15.20
C CYS A 142 28.17 25.32 16.16
N ASP A 143 28.44 26.11 17.22
CA ASP A 143 27.41 26.53 18.15
C ASP A 143 27.06 27.99 17.94
N ILE A 144 25.77 28.31 17.99
CA ILE A 144 25.24 29.66 17.79
C ILE A 144 24.27 29.96 18.93
N VAL A 145 24.63 30.96 19.77
CA VAL A 145 23.82 31.37 20.92
C VAL A 145 22.59 32.16 20.45
N ILE A 146 21.39 31.79 20.91
CA ILE A 146 20.14 32.43 20.61
C ILE A 146 19.64 33.30 21.77
N GLU A 147 19.74 32.79 23.00
CA GLU A 147 19.31 33.49 24.21
C GLU A 147 20.15 33.08 25.39
N GLY A 148 20.39 34.02 26.30
CA GLY A 148 21.23 33.76 27.50
C GLY A 148 22.72 33.91 27.20
N ASN A 149 23.56 33.38 28.10
CA ASN A 149 25.01 33.40 27.95
C ASN A 149 25.58 32.00 28.16
N LEU A 150 26.50 31.59 27.30
CA LEU A 150 27.13 30.28 27.30
C LEU A 150 28.61 30.42 27.53
N MET A 151 29.13 29.84 28.63
CA MET A 151 30.57 29.66 28.79
C MET A 151 30.96 28.39 28.06
N VAL A 152 31.86 28.51 27.09
CA VAL A 152 32.38 27.39 26.28
C VAL A 152 33.84 27.20 26.63
N GLN A 153 34.27 25.95 26.81
CA GLN A 153 35.66 25.56 26.92
C GLN A 153 36.04 24.63 25.78
N VAL A 154 37.11 24.94 25.03
CA VAL A 154 37.69 24.09 23.98
C VAL A 154 39.19 23.96 24.27
N GLY A 155 39.63 22.75 24.67
CA GLY A 155 40.96 22.54 25.21
C GLY A 155 41.17 23.39 26.46
N GLU A 156 42.20 24.21 26.45
CA GLU A 156 42.55 25.15 27.55
C GLU A 156 41.84 26.51 27.43
N HIS A 157 41.21 26.80 26.31
CA HIS A 157 40.59 28.10 26.04
C HIS A 157 39.16 28.15 26.57
N LYS A 158 38.82 29.20 27.33
CA LYS A 158 37.47 29.49 27.84
C LYS A 158 37.00 30.84 27.36
N GLU A 159 35.75 30.90 26.88
CA GLU A 159 35.11 32.14 26.40
C GLU A 159 33.64 32.17 26.78
N VAL A 160 33.09 33.37 27.00
CA VAL A 160 31.65 33.58 27.24
C VAL A 160 31.00 34.16 26.00
N LEU A 161 30.06 33.41 25.44
CA LEU A 161 29.30 33.81 24.27
C LEU A 161 27.91 34.36 24.66
N GLY A 162 27.50 35.44 24.02
CA GLY A 162 26.18 36.03 24.14
C GLY A 162 25.29 35.81 22.90
N PRO A 163 24.01 36.25 22.93
CA PRO A 163 23.12 36.09 21.82
C PRO A 163 23.66 36.66 20.51
N GLY A 164 23.67 35.84 19.45
CA GLY A 164 24.26 36.16 18.15
C GLY A 164 25.71 35.77 17.96
N ASP A 165 26.43 35.46 19.04
CA ASP A 165 27.78 34.94 18.94
C ASP A 165 27.80 33.48 18.52
N SER A 166 28.91 33.08 17.89
CA SER A 166 29.11 31.68 17.46
C SER A 166 30.55 31.24 17.71
N ILE A 167 30.74 29.95 17.90
CA ILE A 167 32.03 29.29 17.95
C ILE A 167 32.03 28.11 16.97
N TYR A 168 33.21 27.87 16.35
CA TYR A 168 33.43 26.74 15.46
C TYR A 168 34.73 26.05 15.83
N TYR A 169 34.67 24.73 16.03
CA TYR A 169 35.85 23.96 16.51
C TYR A 169 35.86 22.54 15.96
N LYS A 170 37.03 21.89 16.05
CA LYS A 170 37.15 20.45 15.81
C LYS A 170 36.71 19.70 17.06
N SER A 171 35.74 18.82 16.92
CA SER A 171 35.10 18.15 18.06
C SER A 171 35.94 17.01 18.65
N ASP A 172 37.09 16.66 18.05
CA ASP A 172 38.13 15.81 18.63
C ASP A 172 38.94 16.52 19.69
N THR A 173 38.92 17.87 19.75
CA THR A 173 39.44 18.67 20.85
C THR A 173 38.49 18.57 22.04
N PRO A 174 38.97 18.26 23.26
CA PRO A 174 38.11 18.23 24.45
C PRO A 174 37.33 19.54 24.60
N HIS A 175 36.01 19.46 24.66
CA HIS A 175 35.14 20.62 24.73
C HIS A 175 33.97 20.40 25.68
N GLY A 176 33.43 21.49 26.21
CA GLY A 176 32.25 21.48 27.06
C GLY A 176 31.72 22.88 27.29
N MET A 177 30.49 22.99 27.77
CA MET A 177 29.84 24.28 27.93
C MET A 177 28.82 24.28 29.07
N ILE A 178 28.57 25.44 29.66
CA ILE A 178 27.57 25.66 30.71
C ILE A 178 26.90 27.02 30.53
N ALA A 179 25.62 27.12 30.93
CA ALA A 179 24.94 28.40 31.04
C ALA A 179 25.51 29.23 32.20
N VAL A 180 25.68 30.52 31.98
CA VAL A 180 26.27 31.45 32.98
C VAL A 180 25.39 32.70 33.19
N ASN A 181 25.76 33.59 34.05
CA ASN A 181 25.09 34.85 34.36
C ASN A 181 23.63 34.69 34.89
N GLY A 182 23.38 33.59 35.62
CA GLY A 182 22.13 33.41 36.39
C GLY A 182 20.90 33.07 35.54
N LYS A 183 21.06 32.71 34.25
CA LYS A 183 19.96 32.38 33.33
C LYS A 183 20.30 31.17 32.48
N ASP A 184 19.24 30.42 32.08
CA ASP A 184 19.36 29.39 31.05
C ASP A 184 19.91 29.97 29.74
N CYS A 185 20.61 29.15 28.99
CA CYS A 185 21.06 29.49 27.64
C CYS A 185 20.42 28.59 26.60
N LEU A 186 19.94 29.18 25.50
CA LEU A 186 19.44 28.50 24.33
C LEU A 186 20.40 28.71 23.15
N PHE A 187 20.81 27.65 22.50
CA PHE A 187 21.71 27.72 21.35
C PHE A 187 21.44 26.60 20.35
N TYR A 188 21.90 26.78 19.12
CA TYR A 188 22.00 25.70 18.15
C TYR A 188 23.38 25.11 18.15
N ALA A 189 23.49 23.79 18.25
CA ALA A 189 24.71 23.04 18.00
C ALA A 189 24.56 22.28 16.68
N ILE A 190 25.43 22.55 15.72
CA ILE A 190 25.44 21.90 14.40
C ILE A 190 26.66 20.99 14.35
N VAL A 191 26.44 19.71 14.59
CA VAL A 191 27.50 18.69 14.61
C VAL A 191 27.67 18.13 13.19
N LEU A 192 28.83 18.36 12.60
CA LEU A 192 29.22 17.91 11.26
C LEU A 192 29.91 16.54 11.36
N LYS A 193 29.56 15.60 10.48
CA LYS A 193 30.22 14.30 10.39
C LYS A 193 31.67 14.44 9.96
N GLY A 194 32.57 13.53 10.44
CA GLY A 194 33.94 13.45 9.96
C GLY A 194 34.06 12.96 8.53
N GLU A 195 35.25 13.08 7.92
CA GLU A 195 35.50 12.80 6.50
C GLU A 195 35.12 11.38 6.03
N GLU A 196 35.07 10.39 6.93
CA GLU A 196 34.66 9.00 6.61
C GLU A 196 33.15 8.84 6.31
N GLY A 197 32.34 9.89 6.41
CA GLY A 197 30.89 9.86 6.23
C GLY A 197 30.36 10.66 5.03
N MET A 198 31.22 11.25 4.21
CA MET A 198 30.80 11.98 3.00
C MET A 198 30.70 11.05 1.79
N GLU A 199 29.63 10.28 1.71
CA GLU A 199 29.20 9.74 0.41
C GLU A 199 28.57 10.87 -0.43
N THR A 200 28.87 10.89 -1.73
CA THR A 200 28.27 11.83 -2.68
C THR A 200 26.76 11.67 -2.63
N ILE A 201 26.04 12.75 -2.30
CA ILE A 201 24.57 12.76 -2.32
C ILE A 201 24.13 12.45 -3.76
N PRO A 202 23.35 11.37 -3.98
CA PRO A 202 22.81 11.09 -5.30
C PRO A 202 21.94 12.25 -5.76
N GLU A 203 22.13 12.72 -6.99
CA GLU A 203 21.27 13.74 -7.58
C GLU A 203 19.82 13.30 -7.50
N ALA A 204 18.92 14.16 -7.00
CA ALA A 204 17.51 13.85 -6.89
C ALA A 204 16.95 13.48 -8.26
N ALA A 205 16.29 12.33 -8.36
CA ALA A 205 15.68 11.91 -9.62
C ALA A 205 14.69 12.99 -10.08
N PRO A 206 14.69 13.35 -11.38
CA PRO A 206 13.81 14.40 -11.89
C PRO A 206 12.34 14.05 -11.63
N GLU A 207 11.57 15.05 -11.23
CA GLU A 207 10.13 14.92 -10.98
C GLU A 207 9.42 14.53 -12.29
N ARG A 208 8.70 13.42 -12.28
CA ARG A 208 7.95 12.92 -13.44
C ARG A 208 6.48 13.25 -13.28
N ILE A 209 5.90 13.85 -14.32
CA ILE A 209 4.49 14.18 -14.38
C ILE A 209 3.77 13.18 -15.26
N ILE A 210 2.70 12.57 -14.74
CA ILE A 210 1.82 11.68 -15.51
C ILE A 210 0.97 12.56 -16.43
N GLY A 211 1.17 12.41 -17.76
CA GLY A 211 0.35 13.10 -18.74
C GLY A 211 -1.10 12.63 -18.74
N THR A 212 -2.03 13.52 -19.03
CA THR A 212 -3.42 13.15 -19.35
C THR A 212 -3.51 12.67 -20.80
N ILE A 213 -4.12 11.50 -21.02
CA ILE A 213 -4.25 10.92 -22.36
C ILE A 213 -5.27 11.72 -23.19
N HIS A 214 -6.40 12.03 -22.58
CA HIS A 214 -7.50 12.64 -23.29
C HIS A 214 -8.16 13.75 -22.47
N ARG A 215 -8.22 14.96 -23.01
CA ARG A 215 -9.08 16.03 -22.53
C ARG A 215 -10.21 16.16 -23.54
N ASP A 216 -11.37 15.69 -23.14
CA ASP A 216 -12.56 15.73 -23.98
C ASP A 216 -13.49 16.83 -23.47
N ASP A 217 -13.82 17.77 -24.35
CA ASP A 217 -14.80 18.85 -24.08
C ASP A 217 -16.26 18.36 -24.27
N LYS A 218 -16.47 17.09 -24.66
CA LYS A 218 -17.81 16.54 -24.79
C LYS A 218 -18.47 16.35 -23.44
N GLU A 219 -19.75 16.65 -23.38
CA GLU A 219 -20.58 16.36 -22.24
C GLU A 219 -20.73 14.84 -22.07
N ARG A 220 -20.27 14.30 -20.95
CA ARG A 220 -20.35 12.88 -20.61
C ARG A 220 -21.51 12.62 -19.66
N ILE A 221 -22.07 11.40 -19.68
CA ILE A 221 -23.21 11.03 -18.83
C ILE A 221 -22.89 11.19 -17.35
N TYR A 222 -21.64 10.93 -16.94
CA TYR A 222 -21.26 11.05 -15.53
C TYR A 222 -21.42 12.48 -14.97
N HIS A 223 -21.43 13.52 -15.79
CA HIS A 223 -21.68 14.90 -15.33
C HIS A 223 -23.07 15.10 -14.71
N ASN A 224 -24.02 14.16 -14.93
CA ASN A 224 -25.29 14.16 -14.23
C ASN A 224 -25.17 13.76 -12.75
N TYR A 225 -24.06 13.11 -12.37
CA TYR A 225 -23.84 12.52 -11.06
C TYR A 225 -22.56 12.96 -10.38
N ILE A 226 -21.62 13.53 -11.10
CA ILE A 226 -20.27 13.85 -10.61
C ILE A 226 -19.85 15.22 -11.10
N ASP A 227 -19.52 16.11 -10.16
CA ASP A 227 -18.87 17.39 -10.40
C ASP A 227 -17.41 17.26 -10.02
N VAL A 228 -16.53 17.73 -10.89
CA VAL A 228 -15.08 17.68 -10.71
C VAL A 228 -14.48 19.05 -10.86
N GLU A 229 -13.60 19.41 -9.94
CA GLU A 229 -12.72 20.56 -10.07
C GLU A 229 -11.29 20.07 -10.34
N GLU A 230 -10.70 20.49 -11.44
CA GLU A 230 -9.35 20.13 -11.86
C GLU A 230 -8.42 21.34 -11.84
N ASN A 231 -7.12 21.11 -11.60
CA ASN A 231 -6.11 22.16 -11.82
C ASN A 231 -5.78 22.27 -13.32
N GLU A 232 -4.90 23.23 -13.68
CA GLU A 232 -4.48 23.49 -15.07
C GLU A 232 -3.84 22.27 -15.76
N LYS A 233 -3.30 21.30 -14.99
CA LYS A 233 -2.69 20.06 -15.50
C LYS A 233 -3.69 18.92 -15.62
N GLY A 234 -4.97 19.12 -15.23
CA GLY A 234 -6.01 18.11 -15.24
C GLY A 234 -5.97 17.14 -14.05
N THR A 235 -5.28 17.50 -12.95
CA THR A 235 -5.33 16.73 -11.71
C THR A 235 -6.59 17.12 -10.94
N PRO A 236 -7.38 16.14 -10.44
CA PRO A 236 -8.58 16.43 -9.68
C PRO A 236 -8.23 17.03 -8.31
N LEU A 237 -8.81 18.17 -7.99
CA LEU A 237 -8.71 18.85 -6.70
C LEU A 237 -9.90 18.49 -5.80
N SER A 238 -11.08 18.34 -6.40
CA SER A 238 -12.32 18.01 -5.70
C SER A 238 -13.22 17.16 -6.60
N ILE A 239 -13.87 16.18 -6.02
CA ILE A 239 -14.88 15.35 -6.67
C ILE A 239 -16.10 15.32 -5.75
N LYS A 240 -17.24 15.76 -6.26
CA LYS A 240 -18.51 15.78 -5.53
C LYS A 240 -19.55 14.96 -6.25
N PHE A 241 -20.26 14.12 -5.50
CA PHE A 241 -21.36 13.33 -6.03
C PHE A 241 -22.67 14.09 -5.89
N LYS A 242 -23.59 13.86 -6.82
CA LYS A 242 -24.95 14.42 -6.82
C LYS A 242 -25.92 13.39 -7.36
N ASN A 243 -27.15 13.39 -6.86
CA ASN A 243 -28.19 12.45 -7.25
C ASN A 243 -27.84 10.96 -7.04
N GLU A 244 -26.80 10.65 -6.28
CA GLU A 244 -26.28 9.31 -6.02
C GLU A 244 -27.30 8.39 -5.35
N ASP A 245 -28.25 8.94 -4.58
CA ASP A 245 -29.32 8.19 -3.94
C ASP A 245 -30.32 7.61 -4.93
N LYS A 246 -30.36 8.12 -6.16
CA LYS A 246 -31.25 7.65 -7.23
C LYS A 246 -30.51 6.90 -8.34
N PHE A 247 -29.17 6.81 -8.20
CA PHE A 247 -28.34 6.23 -9.23
C PHE A 247 -28.51 4.71 -9.33
N ASN A 248 -28.67 4.23 -10.57
CA ASN A 248 -28.58 2.83 -10.95
C ASN A 248 -27.73 2.71 -12.22
N PHE A 249 -26.59 2.04 -12.12
CA PHE A 249 -25.62 1.93 -13.19
C PHE A 249 -26.19 1.35 -14.50
N GLY A 250 -27.10 0.37 -14.40
CA GLY A 250 -27.72 -0.27 -15.57
C GLY A 250 -28.64 0.66 -16.36
N PHE A 251 -29.45 1.47 -15.66
CA PHE A 251 -30.38 2.40 -16.30
C PHE A 251 -29.75 3.74 -16.63
N ASP A 252 -29.06 4.33 -15.64
CA ASP A 252 -28.60 5.73 -15.73
C ASP A 252 -27.32 5.89 -16.54
N LEU A 253 -26.54 4.83 -16.70
CA LEU A 253 -25.36 4.84 -17.55
C LEU A 253 -25.52 3.97 -18.79
N ILE A 254 -25.72 2.65 -18.61
CA ILE A 254 -25.69 1.71 -19.75
C ILE A 254 -26.83 2.00 -20.73
N ASP A 255 -28.06 2.15 -20.26
CA ASP A 255 -29.20 2.41 -21.13
C ASP A 255 -29.10 3.82 -21.74
N ALA A 256 -28.70 4.83 -20.96
CA ALA A 256 -28.54 6.19 -21.44
C ALA A 256 -27.45 6.28 -22.53
N LEU A 257 -26.30 5.60 -22.32
CA LEU A 257 -25.22 5.58 -23.31
C LEU A 257 -25.61 4.80 -24.57
N ALA A 258 -26.32 3.69 -24.41
CA ALA A 258 -26.87 2.92 -25.55
C ALA A 258 -27.89 3.73 -26.40
N ASP A 259 -28.65 4.61 -25.75
CA ASP A 259 -29.60 5.48 -26.45
C ASP A 259 -28.89 6.68 -27.13
N ARG A 260 -27.82 7.21 -26.52
CA ARG A 260 -27.05 8.33 -27.10
C ARG A 260 -26.09 7.88 -28.20
N GLU A 261 -25.34 6.80 -27.98
CA GLU A 261 -24.32 6.28 -28.89
C GLU A 261 -24.45 4.76 -29.08
N PRO A 262 -25.52 4.27 -29.76
CA PRO A 262 -25.85 2.85 -29.79
C PRO A 262 -24.76 1.94 -30.38
N GLU A 263 -24.00 2.45 -31.35
CA GLU A 263 -22.96 1.70 -32.05
C GLU A 263 -21.56 1.83 -31.42
N LYS A 264 -21.44 2.60 -30.33
CA LYS A 264 -20.17 2.72 -29.60
C LYS A 264 -19.75 1.38 -28.98
N LEU A 265 -18.50 0.99 -29.22
CA LEU A 265 -17.93 -0.24 -28.66
C LEU A 265 -17.96 -0.19 -27.13
N ALA A 266 -18.51 -1.19 -26.49
CA ALA A 266 -18.50 -1.38 -25.03
C ALA A 266 -17.48 -2.44 -24.60
N LEU A 267 -17.44 -3.57 -25.35
CA LEU A 267 -16.65 -4.73 -24.99
C LEU A 267 -16.10 -5.44 -26.22
N LEU A 268 -14.79 -5.62 -26.25
CA LEU A 268 -14.09 -6.53 -27.17
C LEU A 268 -13.64 -7.76 -26.38
N HIS A 269 -14.25 -8.90 -26.64
CA HIS A 269 -13.96 -10.16 -25.96
C HIS A 269 -13.24 -11.12 -26.89
N ILE A 270 -12.14 -11.70 -26.41
CA ILE A 270 -11.38 -12.74 -27.08
C ILE A 270 -11.44 -13.99 -26.21
N SER A 271 -12.01 -15.06 -26.78
CA SER A 271 -12.03 -16.37 -26.12
C SER A 271 -10.67 -17.06 -26.21
N GLU A 272 -10.47 -18.13 -25.44
CA GLU A 272 -9.24 -18.93 -25.45
C GLU A 272 -8.88 -19.46 -26.85
N ASP A 273 -9.91 -19.90 -27.62
CA ASP A 273 -9.77 -20.33 -29.01
C ASP A 273 -9.54 -19.18 -30.00
N LYS A 274 -9.31 -17.95 -29.50
CA LYS A 274 -9.14 -16.71 -30.27
C LYS A 274 -10.38 -16.23 -31.03
N THR A 275 -11.56 -16.78 -30.73
CA THR A 275 -12.81 -16.23 -31.25
C THR A 275 -13.01 -14.82 -30.73
N GLU A 276 -13.20 -13.88 -31.66
CA GLU A 276 -13.39 -12.46 -31.41
C GLU A 276 -14.85 -12.09 -31.38
N ARG A 277 -15.33 -11.38 -30.35
CA ARG A 277 -16.68 -10.87 -30.20
C ARG A 277 -16.65 -9.40 -29.82
N ARG A 278 -17.42 -8.60 -30.59
CA ARG A 278 -17.57 -7.17 -30.35
C ARG A 278 -18.99 -6.87 -29.89
N PHE A 279 -19.14 -6.17 -28.79
CA PHE A 279 -20.43 -5.76 -28.25
C PHE A 279 -20.46 -4.24 -28.11
N THR A 280 -21.49 -3.62 -28.70
CA THR A 280 -21.80 -2.21 -28.55
C THR A 280 -22.59 -1.96 -27.27
N PHE A 281 -22.72 -0.71 -26.83
CA PHE A 281 -23.57 -0.40 -25.67
C PHE A 281 -25.04 -0.79 -25.92
N LYS A 282 -25.52 -0.72 -27.15
CA LYS A 282 -26.83 -1.24 -27.53
C LYS A 282 -26.96 -2.75 -27.32
N ASP A 283 -25.90 -3.51 -27.61
CA ASP A 283 -25.90 -4.96 -27.38
C ASP A 283 -25.91 -5.26 -25.89
N ILE A 284 -25.12 -4.51 -25.08
CA ILE A 284 -25.11 -4.63 -23.60
C ILE A 284 -26.50 -4.32 -23.03
N LYS A 285 -27.13 -3.20 -23.46
CA LYS A 285 -28.50 -2.85 -23.06
C LYS A 285 -29.49 -3.98 -23.38
N LYS A 286 -29.48 -4.47 -24.61
CA LYS A 286 -30.37 -5.55 -25.09
C LYS A 286 -30.15 -6.81 -24.26
N ALA A 287 -28.92 -7.30 -24.17
CA ALA A 287 -28.60 -8.55 -23.47
C ALA A 287 -28.92 -8.45 -21.98
N SER A 288 -28.56 -7.32 -21.32
CA SER A 288 -28.84 -7.13 -19.89
C SER A 288 -30.36 -7.06 -19.59
N ASN A 289 -31.17 -6.47 -20.47
CA ASN A 289 -32.62 -6.46 -20.34
C ASN A 289 -33.21 -7.89 -20.46
N GLN A 290 -32.69 -8.67 -21.42
CA GLN A 290 -33.06 -10.09 -21.56
C GLN A 290 -32.65 -10.89 -20.30
N CYS A 291 -31.46 -10.67 -19.76
CA CYS A 291 -31.00 -11.30 -18.53
C CYS A 291 -31.86 -10.91 -17.31
N ALA A 292 -32.25 -9.64 -17.17
CA ALA A 292 -33.11 -9.20 -16.08
C ALA A 292 -34.50 -9.89 -16.14
N ASN A 293 -35.10 -9.97 -17.33
CA ASN A 293 -36.36 -10.69 -17.54
C ASN A 293 -36.22 -12.20 -17.32
N TYR A 294 -35.10 -12.78 -17.76
CA TYR A 294 -34.81 -14.21 -17.55
C TYR A 294 -34.70 -14.51 -16.05
N PHE A 295 -33.89 -13.77 -15.31
CA PHE A 295 -33.74 -13.97 -13.86
C PHE A 295 -35.08 -13.76 -13.12
N ALA A 296 -35.84 -12.75 -13.49
CA ALA A 296 -37.17 -12.53 -12.91
C ALA A 296 -38.11 -13.74 -13.16
N SER A 297 -38.03 -14.39 -14.35
CA SER A 297 -38.84 -15.59 -14.68
C SER A 297 -38.47 -16.80 -13.81
N LEU A 298 -37.26 -16.84 -13.29
CA LEU A 298 -36.78 -17.85 -12.33
C LEU A 298 -37.20 -17.57 -10.88
N GLY A 299 -37.97 -16.51 -10.64
CA GLY A 299 -38.42 -16.08 -9.32
C GLY A 299 -37.39 -15.24 -8.56
N ILE A 300 -36.26 -14.85 -9.19
CA ILE A 300 -35.26 -13.98 -8.61
C ILE A 300 -35.83 -12.56 -8.56
N LYS A 301 -35.63 -11.90 -7.41
CA LYS A 301 -36.16 -10.57 -7.10
C LYS A 301 -35.14 -9.70 -6.39
N LYS A 302 -35.47 -8.44 -6.21
CA LYS A 302 -34.67 -7.48 -5.45
C LYS A 302 -34.25 -8.06 -4.09
N GLY A 303 -32.94 -8.02 -3.78
CA GLY A 303 -32.35 -8.52 -2.56
C GLY A 303 -31.97 -10.01 -2.57
N ASP A 304 -32.33 -10.79 -3.61
CA ASP A 304 -31.82 -12.14 -3.75
C ASP A 304 -30.35 -12.17 -4.14
N ARG A 305 -29.63 -13.21 -3.77
CA ARG A 305 -28.18 -13.34 -3.98
C ARG A 305 -27.89 -14.35 -5.09
N VAL A 306 -27.22 -13.88 -6.12
CA VAL A 306 -26.83 -14.68 -7.28
C VAL A 306 -25.30 -14.76 -7.34
N MET A 307 -24.74 -15.95 -7.21
CA MET A 307 -23.31 -16.16 -7.33
C MET A 307 -22.92 -16.37 -8.80
N LEU A 308 -21.85 -15.65 -9.24
CA LEU A 308 -21.36 -15.67 -10.61
C LEU A 308 -19.94 -16.27 -10.64
N ILE A 309 -19.82 -17.51 -11.12
CA ILE A 309 -18.53 -18.22 -11.27
C ILE A 309 -18.22 -18.30 -12.78
N LEU A 310 -17.79 -17.18 -13.37
CA LEU A 310 -17.78 -17.00 -14.82
C LEU A 310 -16.42 -16.71 -15.44
N LYS A 311 -15.32 -16.85 -14.68
CA LYS A 311 -13.98 -16.52 -15.20
C LYS A 311 -14.02 -15.12 -15.86
N ARG A 312 -13.69 -15.07 -17.16
CA ARG A 312 -13.76 -13.88 -18.00
C ARG A 312 -14.71 -14.06 -19.19
N ASN A 313 -15.67 -15.00 -19.08
CA ASN A 313 -16.69 -15.21 -20.10
C ASN A 313 -17.53 -13.94 -20.30
N TYR A 314 -17.84 -13.57 -21.55
CA TYR A 314 -18.56 -12.32 -21.84
C TYR A 314 -19.97 -12.24 -21.23
N GLN A 315 -20.58 -13.35 -20.94
CA GLN A 315 -21.90 -13.46 -20.29
C GLN A 315 -21.89 -12.83 -18.88
N PHE A 316 -20.69 -12.70 -18.25
CA PHE A 316 -20.54 -12.01 -16.98
C PHE A 316 -21.08 -10.58 -17.03
N TRP A 317 -20.75 -9.81 -18.06
CA TRP A 317 -21.21 -8.43 -18.20
C TRP A 317 -22.73 -8.33 -18.43
N PHE A 318 -23.29 -9.24 -19.17
CA PHE A 318 -24.76 -9.31 -19.40
C PHE A 318 -25.48 -9.61 -18.09
N ALA A 319 -25.03 -10.63 -17.36
CA ALA A 319 -25.61 -11.03 -16.09
C ALA A 319 -25.49 -9.94 -15.03
N MET A 320 -24.28 -9.35 -14.87
CA MET A 320 -24.03 -8.28 -13.89
C MET A 320 -24.98 -7.10 -14.08
N ILE A 321 -25.12 -6.60 -15.31
CA ILE A 321 -26.03 -5.46 -15.59
C ILE A 321 -27.50 -5.88 -15.49
N GLY A 322 -27.84 -7.10 -15.88
CA GLY A 322 -29.20 -7.65 -15.71
C GLY A 322 -29.60 -7.74 -14.23
N LEU A 323 -28.72 -8.27 -13.38
CA LEU A 323 -28.93 -8.32 -11.91
C LEU A 323 -29.01 -6.92 -11.31
N ASN A 324 -28.15 -6.00 -11.77
CA ASN A 324 -28.16 -4.61 -11.35
C ASN A 324 -29.52 -3.93 -11.64
N LYS A 325 -30.11 -4.15 -12.80
CA LYS A 325 -31.45 -3.63 -13.16
C LYS A 325 -32.56 -4.26 -12.32
N LEU A 326 -32.47 -5.58 -12.09
CA LEU A 326 -33.46 -6.33 -11.31
C LEU A 326 -33.40 -6.03 -9.82
N GLY A 327 -32.22 -5.72 -9.31
CA GLY A 327 -31.97 -5.49 -7.88
C GLY A 327 -31.53 -6.72 -7.12
N ALA A 328 -31.20 -7.80 -7.83
CA ALA A 328 -30.56 -8.94 -7.19
C ALA A 328 -29.09 -8.64 -6.93
N ILE A 329 -28.58 -9.14 -5.80
CA ILE A 329 -27.22 -8.89 -5.33
C ILE A 329 -26.28 -9.88 -6.02
N ALA A 330 -25.36 -9.37 -6.83
CA ALA A 330 -24.35 -10.17 -7.47
C ALA A 330 -23.21 -10.56 -6.50
N ILE A 331 -22.77 -11.82 -6.56
CA ILE A 331 -21.63 -12.33 -5.79
C ILE A 331 -20.65 -12.97 -6.79
N PRO A 332 -19.73 -12.17 -7.39
CA PRO A 332 -18.71 -12.74 -8.26
C PRO A 332 -17.77 -13.65 -7.46
N ALA A 333 -17.39 -14.76 -8.07
CA ALA A 333 -16.53 -15.76 -7.45
C ALA A 333 -15.61 -16.43 -8.49
N VAL A 334 -14.44 -16.86 -8.04
CA VAL A 334 -13.44 -17.49 -8.91
C VAL A 334 -13.80 -18.96 -9.19
N ASN A 335 -13.32 -19.48 -10.31
CA ASN A 335 -13.60 -20.83 -10.74
C ASN A 335 -12.72 -21.93 -10.09
N GLN A 336 -11.80 -21.54 -9.20
CA GLN A 336 -10.96 -22.47 -8.43
C GLN A 336 -11.56 -22.86 -7.06
N LEU A 337 -12.83 -22.49 -6.82
CA LEU A 337 -13.51 -22.85 -5.58
C LEU A 337 -13.78 -24.36 -5.51
N LEU A 338 -13.52 -24.94 -4.34
CA LEU A 338 -13.86 -26.30 -4.03
C LEU A 338 -15.26 -26.36 -3.39
N GLU A 339 -15.82 -27.58 -3.31
CA GLU A 339 -17.12 -27.86 -2.69
C GLU A 339 -17.32 -27.12 -1.36
N LYS A 340 -16.39 -27.28 -0.40
CA LYS A 340 -16.46 -26.64 0.92
C LYS A 340 -16.54 -25.13 0.89
N ASP A 341 -15.86 -24.51 -0.10
CA ASP A 341 -15.81 -23.07 -0.25
C ASP A 341 -17.14 -22.54 -0.84
N ILE A 342 -17.74 -23.32 -1.74
CA ILE A 342 -19.04 -23.04 -2.35
C ILE A 342 -20.15 -23.23 -1.32
N GLU A 343 -20.14 -24.34 -0.58
CA GLU A 343 -21.08 -24.62 0.52
C GLU A 343 -21.08 -23.48 1.54
N TYR A 344 -19.90 -23.05 1.99
CA TYR A 344 -19.77 -21.93 2.92
C TYR A 344 -20.40 -20.66 2.38
N ARG A 345 -20.15 -20.31 1.09
CA ARG A 345 -20.68 -19.10 0.46
C ARG A 345 -22.20 -19.15 0.31
N ILE A 346 -22.73 -20.29 -0.08
CA ILE A 346 -24.19 -20.49 -0.18
C ILE A 346 -24.84 -20.22 1.17
N LYS A 347 -24.36 -20.85 2.24
CA LYS A 347 -24.95 -20.76 3.59
C LYS A 347 -24.77 -19.37 4.21
N SER A 348 -23.58 -18.80 4.14
CA SER A 348 -23.27 -17.52 4.81
C SER A 348 -23.93 -16.33 4.14
N ALA A 349 -23.96 -16.28 2.80
CA ALA A 349 -24.62 -15.21 2.06
C ALA A 349 -26.11 -15.50 1.81
N GLY A 350 -26.55 -16.75 1.89
CA GLY A 350 -27.91 -17.18 1.51
C GLY A 350 -28.10 -17.12 0.00
N VAL A 351 -27.16 -17.68 -0.75
CA VAL A 351 -27.22 -17.75 -2.22
C VAL A 351 -28.33 -18.71 -2.64
N ASN A 352 -29.22 -18.26 -3.50
CA ASN A 352 -30.30 -19.11 -4.03
C ASN A 352 -30.13 -19.50 -5.53
N THR A 353 -29.16 -18.86 -6.20
CA THR A 353 -28.88 -19.08 -7.62
C THR A 353 -27.39 -19.01 -7.90
N ILE A 354 -26.88 -19.96 -8.68
CA ILE A 354 -25.50 -19.95 -9.18
C ILE A 354 -25.53 -19.96 -10.71
N LEU A 355 -24.80 -19.01 -11.30
CA LEU A 355 -24.47 -18.97 -12.72
C LEU A 355 -23.00 -19.35 -12.87
N CYS A 356 -22.72 -20.47 -13.53
CA CYS A 356 -21.42 -21.12 -13.52
C CYS A 356 -20.91 -21.39 -14.94
N THR A 357 -19.62 -21.20 -15.18
CA THR A 357 -18.96 -21.64 -16.42
C THR A 357 -18.90 -23.16 -16.50
N ALA A 358 -18.97 -23.69 -17.73
CA ALA A 358 -18.71 -25.11 -18.01
C ALA A 358 -17.19 -25.42 -18.04
N ASP A 359 -16.32 -24.41 -18.00
CA ASP A 359 -14.88 -24.58 -18.08
C ASP A 359 -14.32 -25.19 -16.79
N GLY A 360 -13.52 -26.25 -16.92
CA GLY A 360 -12.91 -26.94 -15.79
C GLY A 360 -13.89 -27.79 -14.98
N ASP A 361 -13.57 -28.02 -13.71
CA ASP A 361 -14.31 -28.91 -12.80
C ASP A 361 -15.24 -28.17 -11.81
N VAL A 362 -15.28 -26.83 -11.87
CA VAL A 362 -16.03 -26.04 -10.87
C VAL A 362 -17.52 -26.34 -10.86
N SER A 363 -18.13 -26.72 -11.98
CA SER A 363 -19.54 -27.12 -12.04
C SER A 363 -19.81 -28.42 -11.25
N GLU A 364 -18.84 -29.34 -11.20
CA GLU A 364 -18.92 -30.55 -10.34
C GLU A 364 -18.84 -30.18 -8.85
N GLN A 365 -17.95 -29.22 -8.51
CA GLN A 365 -17.86 -28.70 -7.15
C GLN A 365 -19.16 -28.03 -6.70
N VAL A 366 -19.85 -27.33 -7.61
CA VAL A 366 -21.18 -26.74 -7.36
C VAL A 366 -22.22 -27.82 -7.07
N GLU A 367 -22.27 -28.92 -7.83
CA GLU A 367 -23.19 -30.03 -7.58
C GLU A 367 -22.98 -30.69 -6.22
N LEU A 368 -21.71 -30.94 -5.87
CA LEU A 368 -21.37 -31.52 -4.58
C LEU A 368 -21.82 -30.60 -3.42
N ALA A 369 -21.66 -29.30 -3.56
CA ALA A 369 -22.12 -28.33 -2.59
C ALA A 369 -23.67 -28.22 -2.57
N ALA A 370 -24.33 -28.24 -3.73
CA ALA A 370 -25.77 -28.18 -3.87
C ALA A 370 -26.48 -29.33 -3.14
N ALA A 371 -25.91 -30.53 -3.16
CA ALA A 371 -26.43 -31.69 -2.43
C ALA A 371 -26.53 -31.44 -0.89
N LYS A 372 -25.80 -30.45 -0.36
CA LYS A 372 -25.78 -30.06 1.06
C LYS A 372 -26.47 -28.74 1.35
N CYS A 373 -26.97 -28.06 0.33
CA CYS A 373 -27.53 -26.70 0.38
C CYS A 373 -28.89 -26.66 -0.28
N PRO A 374 -29.99 -27.07 0.41
CA PRO A 374 -31.34 -27.07 -0.15
C PRO A 374 -31.86 -25.66 -0.48
N GLU A 375 -31.26 -24.62 0.01
CA GLU A 375 -31.53 -23.22 -0.32
C GLU A 375 -31.12 -22.82 -1.74
N LEU A 376 -30.24 -23.57 -2.39
CA LEU A 376 -29.84 -23.34 -3.78
C LEU A 376 -30.94 -23.87 -4.71
N CYS A 377 -31.70 -22.94 -5.32
CA CYS A 377 -32.84 -23.24 -6.13
C CYS A 377 -32.52 -23.36 -7.62
N ASN A 378 -31.53 -22.59 -8.10
CA ASN A 378 -31.21 -22.55 -9.52
C ASN A 378 -29.72 -22.77 -9.76
N MET A 379 -29.39 -23.73 -10.61
CA MET A 379 -28.06 -23.95 -11.18
C MET A 379 -28.14 -23.69 -12.69
N ILE A 380 -27.33 -22.75 -13.18
CA ILE A 380 -27.35 -22.27 -14.54
C ILE A 380 -25.93 -22.37 -15.12
N ILE A 381 -25.80 -23.07 -16.26
CA ILE A 381 -24.50 -23.28 -16.91
C ILE A 381 -24.31 -22.31 -18.08
N VAL A 382 -23.07 -21.86 -18.26
CA VAL A 382 -22.61 -20.95 -19.34
C VAL A 382 -21.58 -21.68 -20.19
N ASN A 383 -21.63 -21.50 -21.50
CA ASN A 383 -20.73 -22.10 -22.50
C ASN A 383 -20.76 -23.63 -22.52
N GLY A 384 -21.90 -24.26 -22.18
CA GLY A 384 -22.05 -25.70 -22.19
C GLY A 384 -23.44 -26.15 -21.80
N GLU A 385 -23.61 -27.47 -21.72
CA GLU A 385 -24.82 -28.15 -21.26
C GLU A 385 -24.45 -29.11 -20.14
N ARG A 386 -25.35 -29.26 -19.14
CA ARG A 386 -25.16 -30.17 -18.02
C ARG A 386 -26.53 -30.69 -17.54
N ASP A 387 -26.61 -31.97 -17.28
CA ASP A 387 -27.86 -32.59 -16.84
C ASP A 387 -28.35 -32.01 -15.51
N GLY A 388 -29.62 -31.65 -15.44
CA GLY A 388 -30.19 -30.98 -14.27
C GLY A 388 -29.91 -29.47 -14.15
N TRP A 389 -29.15 -28.90 -15.07
CA TRP A 389 -28.85 -27.47 -15.12
C TRP A 389 -29.65 -26.75 -16.21
N ARG A 390 -29.90 -25.46 -16.00
CA ARG A 390 -30.42 -24.58 -17.06
C ARG A 390 -29.28 -24.11 -17.96
N THR A 391 -29.56 -23.91 -19.24
CA THR A 391 -28.57 -23.43 -20.22
C THR A 391 -28.74 -21.95 -20.47
N PHE A 392 -27.81 -21.13 -19.91
CA PHE A 392 -27.89 -19.67 -19.96
C PHE A 392 -27.98 -19.15 -21.41
N ASP A 393 -27.02 -19.58 -22.25
CA ASP A 393 -26.83 -19.05 -23.60
C ASP A 393 -28.04 -19.25 -24.53
N GLU A 394 -28.86 -20.24 -24.24
CA GLU A 394 -30.08 -20.54 -24.97
C GLU A 394 -31.32 -19.85 -24.36
N GLU A 395 -31.40 -19.81 -23.04
CA GLU A 395 -32.63 -19.41 -22.36
C GLU A 395 -32.80 -17.89 -22.34
N TYR A 396 -31.77 -17.08 -21.94
CA TYR A 396 -31.95 -15.64 -21.77
C TYR A 396 -32.38 -14.93 -23.08
N LYS A 397 -31.92 -15.41 -24.22
CA LYS A 397 -32.24 -14.82 -25.55
C LYS A 397 -33.71 -14.88 -25.90
N ARG A 398 -34.50 -15.76 -25.27
CA ARG A 398 -35.93 -15.92 -25.50
C ARG A 398 -36.79 -14.85 -24.82
N PHE A 399 -36.18 -14.05 -23.95
CA PHE A 399 -36.86 -13.03 -23.16
C PHE A 399 -36.85 -11.66 -23.85
N SER A 400 -37.72 -10.77 -23.38
CA SER A 400 -37.88 -9.41 -23.91
C SER A 400 -36.59 -8.62 -23.82
N THR A 401 -36.26 -7.86 -24.86
CA THR A 401 -35.15 -6.90 -24.90
C THR A 401 -35.48 -5.58 -24.21
N HIS A 402 -36.68 -5.46 -23.60
CA HIS A 402 -37.12 -4.29 -22.85
C HIS A 402 -37.30 -4.66 -21.38
N PHE A 403 -36.70 -3.86 -20.51
CA PHE A 403 -36.86 -3.95 -19.07
C PHE A 403 -36.93 -2.53 -18.51
N ASN A 404 -38.09 -2.13 -18.03
CA ASN A 404 -38.35 -0.74 -17.68
C ASN A 404 -38.01 -0.43 -16.25
N ARG A 405 -37.40 0.73 -16.02
CA ARG A 405 -37.24 1.32 -14.69
C ARG A 405 -38.61 1.66 -14.10
N THR A 406 -38.77 1.40 -12.82
CA THR A 406 -39.95 1.75 -12.01
C THR A 406 -39.54 2.50 -10.75
N GLU A 407 -40.49 3.05 -10.03
CA GLU A 407 -40.20 3.69 -8.71
C GLU A 407 -39.63 2.70 -7.67
N LYS A 408 -39.84 1.40 -7.88
CA LYS A 408 -39.34 0.33 -7.02
C LYS A 408 -37.98 -0.23 -7.48
N SER A 409 -37.48 0.26 -8.57
CA SER A 409 -36.17 -0.18 -9.08
C SER A 409 -35.06 0.16 -8.07
N PRO A 410 -34.05 -0.68 -7.94
CA PRO A 410 -32.99 -0.51 -6.94
C PRO A 410 -32.13 0.71 -7.24
N CYS A 411 -31.68 1.41 -6.19
CA CYS A 411 -30.79 2.57 -6.29
C CYS A 411 -30.22 2.93 -4.91
N GLY A 412 -29.28 3.86 -4.88
CA GLY A 412 -28.75 4.48 -3.66
C GLY A 412 -28.15 3.48 -2.68
N ASP A 413 -28.78 3.35 -1.52
CA ASP A 413 -28.27 2.50 -0.42
C ASP A 413 -28.73 1.03 -0.50
N ASP A 414 -29.53 0.66 -1.50
CA ASP A 414 -29.84 -0.76 -1.76
C ASP A 414 -28.53 -1.56 -1.97
N LEU A 415 -28.44 -2.77 -1.44
CA LEU A 415 -27.30 -3.65 -1.68
C LEU A 415 -27.29 -4.14 -3.13
N MET A 416 -26.14 -4.07 -3.77
CA MET A 416 -25.94 -4.40 -5.17
C MET A 416 -24.95 -5.54 -5.41
N LEU A 417 -23.86 -5.56 -4.61
CA LEU A 417 -22.69 -6.38 -4.87
C LEU A 417 -22.08 -6.86 -3.55
N MET A 418 -21.63 -8.10 -3.52
CA MET A 418 -20.91 -8.65 -2.39
C MET A 418 -19.65 -9.39 -2.86
N TYR A 419 -18.57 -9.28 -2.08
CA TYR A 419 -17.34 -10.02 -2.28
C TYR A 419 -16.93 -10.77 -1.03
N PHE A 420 -16.52 -12.02 -1.19
CA PHE A 420 -15.84 -12.77 -0.16
C PHE A 420 -14.36 -12.38 -0.11
N THR A 421 -13.92 -11.82 1.02
CA THR A 421 -12.54 -11.38 1.22
C THR A 421 -11.82 -12.37 2.13
N SER A 422 -10.56 -12.71 1.83
CA SER A 422 -9.74 -13.54 2.70
C SER A 422 -9.34 -12.75 3.96
N GLY A 423 -9.90 -13.15 5.11
CA GLY A 423 -9.39 -12.69 6.41
C GLY A 423 -8.06 -13.34 6.75
N THR A 424 -7.27 -12.69 7.60
CA THR A 424 -5.99 -13.24 8.13
C THR A 424 -6.20 -14.42 9.06
N SER A 425 -7.41 -14.58 9.62
CA SER A 425 -7.77 -15.66 10.55
C SER A 425 -9.19 -16.16 10.29
N GLY A 426 -9.34 -17.30 9.63
CA GLY A 426 -10.60 -18.00 9.55
C GLY A 426 -11.32 -17.97 8.19
N TYR A 427 -12.65 -18.08 8.21
CA TYR A 427 -13.49 -18.05 7.02
C TYR A 427 -13.54 -16.65 6.38
N PRO A 428 -13.73 -16.55 5.04
CA PRO A 428 -13.84 -15.27 4.36
C PRO A 428 -14.99 -14.40 4.90
N LYS A 429 -14.71 -13.09 5.05
CA LYS A 429 -15.73 -12.09 5.35
C LYS A 429 -16.48 -11.70 4.05
N ILE A 430 -17.67 -11.12 4.18
CA ILE A 430 -18.49 -10.70 3.04
C ILE A 430 -18.58 -9.18 3.01
N ALA A 431 -17.74 -8.52 2.22
CA ALA A 431 -17.84 -7.07 2.00
C ALA A 431 -19.05 -6.75 1.11
N ALA A 432 -19.92 -5.86 1.58
CA ALA A 432 -21.16 -5.50 0.90
C ALA A 432 -21.09 -4.07 0.35
N HIS A 433 -21.54 -3.90 -0.91
CA HIS A 433 -21.57 -2.61 -1.60
C HIS A 433 -22.97 -2.28 -2.10
N ASN A 434 -23.31 -0.99 -2.06
CA ASN A 434 -24.57 -0.43 -2.51
C ASN A 434 -24.49 0.10 -3.96
N TYR A 435 -25.59 0.69 -4.45
CA TYR A 435 -25.65 1.25 -5.80
C TYR A 435 -24.82 2.53 -6.01
N LYS A 436 -24.23 3.12 -4.96
CA LYS A 436 -23.30 4.25 -5.04
C LYS A 436 -21.87 3.79 -5.37
N TYR A 437 -21.54 2.53 -5.14
CA TYR A 437 -20.19 1.96 -5.37
C TYR A 437 -19.62 2.20 -6.79
N PRO A 438 -20.40 2.04 -7.88
CA PRO A 438 -19.91 2.33 -9.22
C PRO A 438 -19.44 3.78 -9.41
N LEU A 439 -20.11 4.77 -8.80
CA LEU A 439 -19.70 6.18 -8.88
C LEU A 439 -18.33 6.40 -8.25
N GLY A 440 -18.04 5.71 -7.15
CA GLY A 440 -16.73 5.73 -6.50
C GLY A 440 -15.60 5.22 -7.39
N HIS A 441 -15.85 4.51 -8.50
CA HIS A 441 -14.83 4.09 -9.46
C HIS A 441 -14.47 5.15 -10.51
N PHE A 442 -15.15 6.28 -10.52
CA PHE A 442 -14.89 7.33 -11.48
C PHE A 442 -13.42 7.81 -11.46
N HIS A 443 -12.90 8.20 -10.27
CA HIS A 443 -11.52 8.66 -10.16
C HIS A 443 -10.50 7.55 -10.44
N THR A 444 -10.85 6.30 -10.11
CA THR A 444 -10.02 5.12 -10.43
C THR A 444 -9.81 5.00 -11.94
N ALA A 445 -10.87 5.17 -12.73
CA ALA A 445 -10.81 5.04 -14.18
C ALA A 445 -10.28 6.30 -14.86
N LYS A 446 -10.83 7.48 -14.54
CA LYS A 446 -10.48 8.72 -15.25
C LYS A 446 -9.06 9.18 -14.94
N TYR A 447 -8.64 9.14 -13.68
CA TYR A 447 -7.40 9.78 -13.27
C TYR A 447 -6.26 8.80 -12.99
N TRP A 448 -6.56 7.58 -12.56
CA TRP A 448 -5.53 6.58 -12.30
C TRP A 448 -5.30 5.63 -13.46
N HIS A 449 -6.36 4.97 -13.97
CA HIS A 449 -6.25 4.20 -15.22
C HIS A 449 -6.08 5.09 -16.46
N ASN A 450 -6.42 6.38 -16.32
CA ASN A 450 -6.33 7.38 -17.39
C ASN A 450 -7.02 6.89 -18.67
N VAL A 451 -8.25 6.34 -18.51
CA VAL A 451 -9.01 5.69 -19.56
C VAL A 451 -9.31 6.66 -20.69
N ASP A 452 -8.95 6.26 -21.91
CA ASP A 452 -9.33 6.95 -23.12
C ASP A 452 -10.78 6.56 -23.50
N PRO A 453 -11.73 7.53 -23.56
CA PRO A 453 -13.11 7.24 -23.93
C PRO A 453 -13.27 6.65 -25.35
N ASP A 454 -12.33 6.89 -26.26
CA ASP A 454 -12.31 6.37 -27.62
C ASP A 454 -11.32 5.19 -27.76
N GLY A 455 -10.64 4.80 -26.67
CA GLY A 455 -9.64 3.76 -26.61
C GLY A 455 -10.15 2.43 -26.07
N LEU A 456 -9.20 1.55 -25.78
CA LEU A 456 -9.44 0.20 -25.33
C LEU A 456 -8.63 -0.08 -24.06
N HIS A 457 -9.33 -0.29 -22.95
CA HIS A 457 -8.71 -0.58 -21.65
C HIS A 457 -8.59 -2.08 -21.39
N PHE A 458 -7.39 -2.54 -21.04
CA PHE A 458 -7.14 -3.94 -20.68
C PHE A 458 -6.68 -4.07 -19.23
N THR A 459 -7.43 -4.77 -18.39
CA THR A 459 -7.01 -5.19 -17.04
C THR A 459 -6.88 -6.69 -16.96
N ILE A 460 -5.72 -7.18 -16.51
CA ILE A 460 -5.55 -8.60 -16.17
C ILE A 460 -6.10 -8.84 -14.75
N SER A 461 -7.27 -9.41 -14.68
CA SER A 461 -7.91 -9.88 -13.44
C SER A 461 -9.01 -10.89 -13.80
N ASP A 462 -9.24 -11.86 -12.91
CA ASP A 462 -10.43 -12.71 -12.95
C ASP A 462 -11.64 -11.92 -12.45
N THR A 463 -12.83 -12.20 -13.00
CA THR A 463 -14.08 -11.51 -12.62
C THR A 463 -14.54 -11.83 -11.21
N GLY A 464 -14.08 -12.95 -10.65
CA GLY A 464 -14.33 -13.31 -9.24
C GLY A 464 -13.60 -12.47 -8.20
N TRP A 465 -12.70 -11.58 -8.63
CA TRP A 465 -11.97 -10.66 -7.75
C TRP A 465 -12.52 -9.25 -7.84
N ALA A 466 -12.55 -8.53 -6.71
CA ALA A 466 -12.96 -7.13 -6.66
C ALA A 466 -12.14 -6.23 -7.61
N LYS A 467 -10.87 -6.56 -7.88
CA LYS A 467 -10.04 -5.85 -8.87
C LYS A 467 -10.67 -5.80 -10.28
N ALA A 468 -11.53 -6.75 -10.64
CA ALA A 468 -12.26 -6.69 -11.90
C ALA A 468 -13.22 -5.49 -11.95
N MET A 469 -13.81 -5.09 -10.82
CA MET A 469 -14.67 -3.90 -10.77
C MET A 469 -13.89 -2.60 -10.96
N TRP A 470 -12.62 -2.60 -10.57
CA TRP A 470 -11.73 -1.46 -10.74
C TRP A 470 -11.34 -1.22 -12.22
N GLY A 471 -11.15 -2.31 -12.99
CA GLY A 471 -10.56 -2.22 -14.31
C GLY A 471 -11.35 -2.89 -15.45
N LYS A 472 -12.52 -3.48 -15.17
CA LYS A 472 -13.27 -4.25 -16.19
C LYS A 472 -14.77 -3.98 -16.21
N LEU A 473 -15.25 -2.93 -15.54
CA LEU A 473 -16.69 -2.67 -15.54
C LEU A 473 -17.01 -1.20 -15.26
N TYR A 474 -17.11 -0.82 -13.98
CA TYR A 474 -17.80 0.40 -13.58
C TYR A 474 -17.12 1.68 -14.05
N GLY A 475 -15.89 1.91 -13.63
CA GLY A 475 -15.18 3.15 -13.91
C GLY A 475 -14.93 3.36 -15.42
N GLN A 476 -14.55 2.30 -16.12
CA GLN A 476 -14.25 2.36 -17.55
C GLN A 476 -15.50 2.75 -18.34
N TRP A 477 -16.65 2.14 -18.06
CA TRP A 477 -17.90 2.51 -18.71
C TRP A 477 -18.46 3.85 -18.25
N LEU A 478 -18.23 4.28 -16.99
CA LEU A 478 -18.50 5.66 -16.55
C LEU A 478 -17.71 6.69 -17.38
N CYS A 479 -16.45 6.38 -17.70
CA CYS A 479 -15.62 7.19 -18.60
C CYS A 479 -15.92 6.93 -20.08
N GLU A 480 -16.95 6.10 -20.39
CA GLU A 480 -17.40 5.75 -21.74
C GLU A 480 -16.34 5.03 -22.60
N GLY A 481 -15.29 4.48 -21.98
CA GLY A 481 -14.24 3.72 -22.64
C GLY A 481 -14.61 2.26 -22.86
N ALA A 482 -14.08 1.64 -23.93
CA ALA A 482 -14.31 0.23 -24.23
C ALA A 482 -13.40 -0.69 -23.41
N LEU A 483 -13.91 -1.88 -23.10
CA LEU A 483 -13.15 -2.92 -22.40
C LEU A 483 -12.56 -3.92 -23.39
N PHE A 484 -11.28 -4.25 -23.19
CA PHE A 484 -10.66 -5.43 -23.78
C PHE A 484 -10.63 -6.56 -22.77
N VAL A 485 -11.17 -7.72 -23.14
CA VAL A 485 -11.21 -8.90 -22.29
C VAL A 485 -10.66 -10.09 -23.06
N TYR A 486 -9.61 -10.69 -22.51
CA TYR A 486 -9.08 -11.95 -22.99
C TYR A 486 -9.34 -13.05 -21.96
N ASP A 487 -10.07 -14.08 -22.38
CA ASP A 487 -10.38 -15.25 -21.55
C ASP A 487 -9.37 -16.36 -21.81
N PHE A 488 -8.40 -16.50 -20.93
CA PHE A 488 -7.34 -17.51 -20.97
C PHE A 488 -7.43 -18.44 -19.75
N ASN A 489 -7.03 -19.69 -19.89
CA ASN A 489 -6.96 -20.61 -18.75
C ASN A 489 -5.68 -20.43 -17.95
N ARG A 490 -4.55 -20.24 -18.61
CA ARG A 490 -3.26 -19.98 -17.99
C ARG A 490 -2.65 -18.72 -18.57
N PHE A 491 -2.05 -17.90 -17.69
CA PHE A 491 -1.32 -16.72 -18.12
C PHE A 491 -0.10 -17.13 -18.93
N ASP A 492 0.00 -16.62 -20.15
CA ASP A 492 1.17 -16.73 -21.01
C ASP A 492 1.50 -15.34 -21.58
N ALA A 493 2.67 -14.82 -21.20
CA ALA A 493 3.12 -13.51 -21.65
C ALA A 493 3.34 -13.46 -23.18
N ALA A 494 3.82 -14.55 -23.79
CA ALA A 494 4.05 -14.62 -25.23
C ALA A 494 2.73 -14.58 -26.03
N ASP A 495 1.64 -15.06 -25.45
CA ASP A 495 0.32 -15.01 -26.04
C ASP A 495 -0.38 -13.65 -25.88
N ILE A 496 -0.10 -12.96 -24.78
CA ILE A 496 -0.73 -11.68 -24.45
C ILE A 496 -0.04 -10.49 -25.13
N LEU A 497 1.28 -10.45 -25.18
CA LEU A 497 2.04 -9.31 -25.69
C LEU A 497 1.69 -8.93 -27.15
N PRO A 498 1.46 -9.86 -28.10
CA PRO A 498 1.01 -9.50 -29.46
C PRO A 498 -0.36 -8.81 -29.53
N MET A 499 -1.20 -8.98 -28.50
CA MET A 499 -2.56 -8.41 -28.51
C MET A 499 -2.56 -6.88 -28.38
N PHE A 500 -1.50 -6.30 -27.78
CA PHE A 500 -1.40 -4.85 -27.61
C PHE A 500 -1.40 -4.15 -28.98
N ALA A 501 -0.52 -4.54 -29.87
CA ALA A 501 -0.46 -4.00 -31.22
C ALA A 501 -1.68 -4.37 -32.06
N LYS A 502 -2.09 -5.65 -32.01
CA LYS A 502 -3.21 -6.18 -32.81
C LYS A 502 -4.51 -5.42 -32.55
N TYR A 503 -4.83 -5.16 -31.29
CA TYR A 503 -6.11 -4.53 -30.90
C TYR A 503 -5.96 -3.05 -30.54
N LYS A 504 -4.73 -2.49 -30.60
CA LYS A 504 -4.46 -1.10 -30.25
C LYS A 504 -4.91 -0.75 -28.85
N ILE A 505 -4.52 -1.57 -27.86
CA ILE A 505 -4.83 -1.35 -26.46
C ILE A 505 -4.18 -0.06 -26.01
N THR A 506 -4.97 0.89 -25.46
CA THR A 506 -4.50 2.24 -25.08
C THR A 506 -4.07 2.32 -23.63
N THR A 507 -4.75 1.64 -22.72
CA THR A 507 -4.41 1.64 -21.31
C THR A 507 -4.41 0.24 -20.72
N PHE A 508 -3.47 -0.02 -19.82
CA PHE A 508 -3.23 -1.36 -19.30
C PHE A 508 -3.09 -1.40 -17.78
N CYS A 509 -3.68 -2.40 -17.15
CA CYS A 509 -3.51 -2.69 -15.73
C CYS A 509 -3.23 -4.17 -15.49
N ALA A 510 -2.18 -4.46 -14.74
CA ALA A 510 -1.89 -5.82 -14.30
C ALA A 510 -1.37 -5.85 -12.85
N PRO A 511 -1.57 -6.95 -12.10
CA PRO A 511 -0.91 -7.14 -10.81
C PRO A 511 0.61 -7.22 -10.98
N PRO A 512 1.40 -6.84 -9.94
CA PRO A 512 2.86 -6.94 -9.97
C PRO A 512 3.38 -8.32 -10.35
N THR A 513 2.72 -9.37 -9.91
CA THR A 513 3.07 -10.76 -10.27
C THR A 513 3.02 -10.99 -11.79
N MET A 514 2.00 -10.46 -12.48
CA MET A 514 1.88 -10.59 -13.94
C MET A 514 2.90 -9.71 -14.67
N LEU A 515 3.18 -8.51 -14.15
CA LEU A 515 4.23 -7.64 -14.69
C LEU A 515 5.60 -8.32 -14.62
N ARG A 516 5.94 -9.02 -13.53
CA ARG A 516 7.15 -9.84 -13.43
C ARG A 516 7.23 -10.93 -14.50
N MET A 517 6.09 -11.54 -14.84
CA MET A 517 6.05 -12.54 -15.90
C MET A 517 6.24 -11.91 -17.29
N LEU A 518 5.71 -10.70 -17.51
CA LEU A 518 5.89 -9.96 -18.75
C LEU A 518 7.36 -9.58 -18.96
N VAL A 519 8.06 -9.04 -17.95
CA VAL A 519 9.47 -8.62 -18.08
C VAL A 519 10.45 -9.79 -18.25
N LYS A 520 10.05 -11.03 -17.92
CA LYS A 520 10.85 -12.23 -18.23
C LYS A 520 10.91 -12.56 -19.73
N GLN A 521 9.96 -12.05 -20.51
CA GLN A 521 10.02 -12.09 -21.97
C GLN A 521 10.87 -10.93 -22.47
N ASP A 522 11.45 -11.10 -23.65
CA ASP A 522 12.11 -9.99 -24.35
C ASP A 522 11.03 -9.05 -24.92
N ILE A 523 10.52 -8.15 -24.03
CA ILE A 523 9.44 -7.22 -24.37
C ILE A 523 9.80 -6.33 -25.57
N SER A 524 11.10 -6.05 -25.80
CA SER A 524 11.56 -5.21 -26.90
C SER A 524 11.19 -5.76 -28.29
N LYS A 525 10.83 -7.03 -28.38
CA LYS A 525 10.35 -7.67 -29.62
C LYS A 525 8.87 -7.41 -29.94
N TYR A 526 8.14 -6.81 -29.03
CA TYR A 526 6.70 -6.58 -29.16
C TYR A 526 6.41 -5.08 -29.29
N ASP A 527 5.45 -4.75 -30.15
CA ASP A 527 5.00 -3.37 -30.33
C ASP A 527 3.95 -3.02 -29.27
N LEU A 528 4.33 -2.17 -28.33
CA LEU A 528 3.45 -1.59 -27.30
C LEU A 528 3.19 -0.09 -27.55
N SER A 529 3.46 0.44 -28.74
CA SER A 529 3.34 1.87 -29.06
C SER A 529 1.93 2.44 -28.90
N SER A 530 0.89 1.59 -28.95
CA SER A 530 -0.49 1.99 -28.67
C SER A 530 -0.77 2.23 -27.20
N VAL A 531 0.06 1.67 -26.29
CA VAL A 531 -0.13 1.81 -24.84
C VAL A 531 0.36 3.16 -24.38
N GLN A 532 -0.54 3.97 -23.86
CA GLN A 532 -0.27 5.33 -23.42
C GLN A 532 -0.10 5.42 -21.90
N HIS A 533 -0.69 4.47 -21.15
CA HIS A 533 -0.66 4.49 -19.69
C HIS A 533 -0.77 3.09 -19.08
N MET A 534 -0.03 2.88 -17.99
CA MET A 534 0.00 1.61 -17.27
C MET A 534 -0.18 1.80 -15.77
N THR A 535 -0.96 0.90 -15.18
CA THR A 535 -1.24 0.91 -13.75
C THR A 535 -1.02 -0.45 -13.10
N THR A 536 -0.76 -0.45 -11.80
CA THR A 536 -0.68 -1.67 -10.99
C THR A 536 -1.27 -1.44 -9.60
N ALA A 537 -1.91 -2.46 -9.07
CA ALA A 537 -2.42 -2.49 -7.70
C ALA A 537 -2.66 -3.93 -7.22
N GLY A 538 -2.93 -4.08 -5.93
CA GLY A 538 -3.23 -5.35 -5.26
C GLY A 538 -2.07 -5.93 -4.46
N GLU A 539 -0.85 -5.59 -4.85
CA GLU A 539 0.41 -5.82 -4.16
C GLU A 539 1.28 -4.58 -4.42
N ALA A 540 2.28 -4.33 -3.59
CA ALA A 540 3.25 -3.29 -3.88
C ALA A 540 4.17 -3.72 -5.03
N LEU A 541 4.49 -2.81 -5.93
CA LEU A 541 5.36 -3.06 -7.09
C LEU A 541 6.83 -3.03 -6.65
N ASN A 542 7.56 -4.09 -7.00
CA ASN A 542 9.01 -4.08 -6.83
C ASN A 542 9.63 -3.02 -7.77
N PRO A 543 10.45 -2.08 -7.25
CA PRO A 543 11.08 -1.04 -8.07
C PRO A 543 11.94 -1.59 -9.23
N GLU A 544 12.52 -2.78 -9.08
CA GLU A 544 13.30 -3.39 -10.14
C GLU A 544 12.44 -3.84 -11.34
N VAL A 545 11.26 -4.39 -11.08
CA VAL A 545 10.28 -4.72 -12.14
C VAL A 545 9.87 -3.46 -12.90
N TYR A 546 9.67 -2.35 -12.16
CA TYR A 546 9.39 -1.05 -12.76
C TYR A 546 10.54 -0.62 -13.70
N ARG A 547 11.80 -0.61 -13.21
CA ARG A 547 12.97 -0.18 -13.99
C ARG A 547 13.17 -1.03 -15.25
N GLN A 548 13.04 -2.36 -15.14
CA GLN A 548 13.16 -3.28 -16.28
C GLN A 548 12.08 -3.01 -17.32
N PHE A 549 10.85 -2.80 -16.89
CA PHE A 549 9.73 -2.49 -17.78
C PHE A 549 9.93 -1.15 -18.49
N GLU A 550 10.27 -0.11 -17.74
CA GLU A 550 10.56 1.23 -18.26
C GLU A 550 11.71 1.20 -19.27
N LYS A 551 12.81 0.52 -18.94
CA LYS A 551 13.97 0.37 -19.83
C LYS A 551 13.61 -0.31 -21.16
N ALA A 552 12.73 -1.32 -21.10
CA ALA A 552 12.35 -2.09 -22.28
C ALA A 552 11.32 -1.36 -23.17
N THR A 553 10.45 -0.54 -22.60
CA THR A 553 9.27 0.01 -23.30
C THR A 553 9.18 1.53 -23.29
N GLY A 554 9.89 2.22 -22.42
CA GLY A 554 9.72 3.66 -22.15
C GLY A 554 8.43 4.01 -21.39
N LEU A 555 7.60 3.02 -21.04
CA LEU A 555 6.35 3.22 -20.33
C LEU A 555 6.56 3.26 -18.82
N HIS A 556 5.81 4.13 -18.14
CA HIS A 556 5.78 4.24 -16.69
C HIS A 556 4.61 3.43 -16.12
N ILE A 557 4.86 2.68 -15.04
CA ILE A 557 3.82 1.97 -14.30
C ILE A 557 3.51 2.77 -13.04
N VAL A 558 2.26 3.16 -12.85
CA VAL A 558 1.85 3.90 -11.65
C VAL A 558 1.06 3.02 -10.69
N GLU A 559 1.40 3.15 -9.41
CA GLU A 559 0.77 2.38 -8.35
C GLU A 559 -0.48 3.06 -7.83
N GLY A 560 -1.41 2.24 -7.28
CA GLY A 560 -2.58 2.69 -6.54
C GLY A 560 -2.92 1.69 -5.44
N PHE A 561 -3.49 2.19 -4.36
CA PHE A 561 -3.88 1.41 -3.20
C PHE A 561 -5.38 1.52 -2.94
N GLY A 562 -5.95 0.41 -2.55
CA GLY A 562 -7.31 0.24 -2.05
C GLY A 562 -7.58 -1.23 -1.77
N GLN A 563 -8.79 -1.53 -1.35
CA GLN A 563 -9.16 -2.84 -0.84
C GLN A 563 -10.43 -3.36 -1.55
N THR A 564 -10.86 -4.57 -1.21
CA THR A 564 -12.17 -5.09 -1.60
C THR A 564 -13.29 -4.24 -0.99
N GLU A 565 -13.05 -3.69 0.17
CA GLU A 565 -13.93 -2.83 0.96
C GLU A 565 -14.06 -1.40 0.40
N SER A 566 -13.21 -1.02 -0.56
CA SER A 566 -13.15 0.35 -1.09
C SER A 566 -12.93 0.40 -2.60
N THR A 567 -13.08 1.58 -3.18
CA THR A 567 -12.42 1.93 -4.43
C THR A 567 -10.99 2.42 -4.14
N MET A 568 -10.29 3.03 -5.09
CA MET A 568 -8.93 3.50 -4.89
C MET A 568 -8.87 4.61 -3.83
N ILE A 569 -8.16 4.37 -2.75
CA ILE A 569 -7.99 5.29 -1.62
C ILE A 569 -6.82 6.24 -1.86
N ILE A 570 -5.69 5.68 -2.32
CA ILE A 570 -4.43 6.38 -2.58
C ILE A 570 -3.99 6.02 -3.99
N GLY A 571 -3.53 7.00 -4.78
CA GLY A 571 -3.10 6.74 -6.14
C GLY A 571 -2.20 7.80 -6.74
N ASN A 572 -1.42 7.39 -7.73
CA ASN A 572 -0.66 8.29 -8.59
C ASN A 572 -1.59 8.75 -9.74
N LEU A 573 -2.13 9.95 -9.61
CA LEU A 573 -3.16 10.46 -10.52
C LEU A 573 -2.54 11.21 -11.72
N SER A 574 -3.22 11.18 -12.86
CA SER A 574 -2.83 11.92 -14.05
C SER A 574 -2.75 13.44 -13.78
N GLY A 575 -1.82 14.11 -14.43
CA GLY A 575 -1.53 15.55 -14.24
C GLY A 575 -0.70 15.85 -12.98
N ALA A 576 -0.43 14.86 -12.11
CA ALA A 576 0.34 15.02 -10.88
C ALA A 576 1.77 14.45 -11.01
N PRO A 577 2.71 14.92 -10.18
CA PRO A 577 4.01 14.29 -10.01
C PRO A 577 3.87 12.83 -9.58
N HIS A 578 4.84 12.02 -9.95
CA HIS A 578 4.91 10.60 -9.64
C HIS A 578 6.24 10.24 -8.98
N LYS A 579 6.21 9.48 -7.90
CA LYS A 579 7.40 8.92 -7.24
C LYS A 579 7.38 7.39 -7.34
N ILE A 580 8.44 6.81 -7.89
CA ILE A 580 8.59 5.35 -8.08
C ILE A 580 8.57 4.65 -6.73
N GLY A 581 7.77 3.59 -6.59
CA GLY A 581 7.61 2.83 -5.35
C GLY A 581 6.65 3.46 -4.34
N SER A 582 6.10 4.66 -4.64
CA SER A 582 5.05 5.28 -3.84
C SER A 582 3.66 4.83 -4.32
N MET A 583 2.76 4.59 -3.40
CA MET A 583 1.34 4.38 -3.72
C MET A 583 0.66 5.62 -4.32
N GLY A 584 1.29 6.81 -4.24
CA GLY A 584 0.73 8.09 -4.65
C GLY A 584 0.21 8.93 -3.48
N LYS A 585 -0.78 9.79 -3.76
CA LYS A 585 -1.43 10.67 -2.78
C LYS A 585 -2.86 10.22 -2.51
N ALA A 586 -3.43 10.68 -1.39
CA ALA A 586 -4.84 10.47 -1.10
C ALA A 586 -5.72 11.00 -2.25
N THR A 587 -6.74 10.22 -2.63
CA THR A 587 -7.66 10.64 -3.70
C THR A 587 -8.71 11.62 -3.18
N PRO A 588 -9.24 12.51 -4.02
CA PRO A 588 -10.12 13.59 -3.55
C PRO A 588 -11.46 13.14 -2.92
N ILE A 589 -11.83 11.88 -3.03
CA ILE A 589 -13.09 11.37 -2.44
C ILE A 589 -12.91 10.81 -1.03
N TYR A 590 -11.66 10.61 -0.57
CA TYR A 590 -11.37 10.04 0.74
C TYR A 590 -10.53 11.00 1.60
N ASP A 591 -10.99 11.32 2.80
CA ASP A 591 -10.18 11.98 3.83
C ASP A 591 -9.32 10.93 4.53
N VAL A 592 -8.10 10.75 4.02
CA VAL A 592 -7.15 9.73 4.47
C VAL A 592 -6.27 10.28 5.59
N ARG A 593 -6.21 9.56 6.71
CA ARG A 593 -5.35 9.85 7.86
C ARG A 593 -4.43 8.67 8.13
N LEU A 594 -3.25 8.97 8.68
CA LEU A 594 -2.36 7.96 9.25
C LEU A 594 -2.44 8.06 10.77
N LEU A 595 -2.93 7.02 11.44
CA LEU A 595 -3.14 7.01 12.88
C LEU A 595 -2.19 6.04 13.58
N ASP A 596 -1.71 6.44 14.78
CA ASP A 596 -0.98 5.55 15.68
C ASP A 596 -1.95 4.62 16.47
N SER A 597 -1.39 3.78 17.33
CA SER A 597 -2.19 2.86 18.18
C SER A 597 -3.09 3.56 19.19
N ASP A 598 -2.86 4.85 19.48
CA ASP A 598 -3.64 5.66 20.40
C ASP A 598 -4.70 6.52 19.69
N GLY A 599 -4.80 6.39 18.36
CA GLY A 599 -5.74 7.10 17.50
C GLY A 599 -5.32 8.53 17.14
N ASN A 600 -4.08 8.92 17.39
CA ASN A 600 -3.55 10.23 17.01
C ASN A 600 -2.97 10.21 15.59
N GLU A 601 -3.12 11.31 14.86
CA GLU A 601 -2.49 11.45 13.55
C GLU A 601 -0.96 11.52 13.70
N VAL A 602 -0.24 10.63 12.98
CA VAL A 602 1.22 10.60 12.99
C VAL A 602 1.82 11.75 12.17
N LYS A 603 3.06 12.11 12.49
CA LYS A 603 3.77 13.15 11.74
C LYS A 603 4.29 12.62 10.40
N THR A 604 4.68 13.55 9.53
CA THR A 604 5.42 13.23 8.29
C THR A 604 6.62 12.33 8.62
N SER A 605 6.84 11.31 7.81
CA SER A 605 7.81 10.23 7.93
C SER A 605 7.57 9.18 9.03
N GLU A 606 6.62 9.39 9.92
CA GLU A 606 6.23 8.37 10.89
C GLU A 606 5.20 7.41 10.27
N SER A 607 5.28 6.14 10.67
CA SER A 607 4.35 5.12 10.19
C SER A 607 3.09 5.09 11.03
N GLY A 608 1.94 5.05 10.35
CA GLY A 608 0.62 4.91 10.94
C GLY A 608 -0.29 4.01 10.12
N GLU A 609 -1.39 3.58 10.71
CA GLU A 609 -2.44 2.86 10.00
C GLU A 609 -3.17 3.81 9.06
N ILE A 610 -3.43 3.34 7.83
CA ILE A 610 -4.25 4.07 6.86
C ILE A 610 -5.70 4.00 7.31
N CYS A 611 -6.28 5.16 7.65
CA CYS A 611 -7.65 5.28 8.11
C CYS A 611 -8.42 6.26 7.21
N ILE A 612 -9.69 5.99 6.97
CA ILE A 612 -10.59 6.89 6.25
C ILE A 612 -11.52 7.56 7.25
N ASN A 613 -11.53 8.88 7.29
CA ASN A 613 -12.46 9.64 8.11
C ASN A 613 -13.90 9.48 7.58
N VAL A 614 -14.80 9.01 8.42
CA VAL A 614 -16.21 8.74 8.10
C VAL A 614 -17.18 9.44 9.07
N LYS A 615 -16.71 10.44 9.82
CA LYS A 615 -17.53 11.19 10.79
C LYS A 615 -18.72 11.89 10.15
N ASP A 616 -18.55 12.35 8.91
CA ASP A 616 -19.60 13.01 8.12
C ASP A 616 -20.37 12.05 7.19
N GLY A 617 -20.17 10.73 7.36
CA GLY A 617 -20.78 9.67 6.56
C GLY A 617 -19.77 8.94 5.68
N ALA A 618 -20.14 7.75 5.21
CA ALA A 618 -19.30 6.95 4.33
C ALA A 618 -19.28 7.56 2.91
N PRO A 619 -18.10 7.83 2.33
CA PRO A 619 -18.01 8.32 0.96
C PRO A 619 -18.44 7.26 -0.05
N CYS A 620 -18.87 7.70 -1.25
CA CYS A 620 -19.15 6.80 -2.37
C CYS A 620 -17.94 5.90 -2.66
N GLY A 621 -18.19 4.60 -2.82
CA GLY A 621 -17.13 3.63 -3.09
C GLY A 621 -16.58 2.92 -1.86
N LEU A 622 -16.90 3.36 -0.64
CA LEU A 622 -16.64 2.60 0.57
C LEU A 622 -17.76 1.60 0.82
N PHE A 623 -17.42 0.41 1.30
CA PHE A 623 -18.39 -0.66 1.59
C PHE A 623 -19.36 -0.27 2.72
N THR A 624 -20.51 -0.92 2.77
CA THR A 624 -21.54 -0.65 3.78
C THR A 624 -21.32 -1.43 5.09
N GLY A 625 -20.27 -2.24 5.14
CA GLY A 625 -19.92 -3.14 6.23
C GLY A 625 -19.86 -4.59 5.77
N TYR A 626 -19.54 -5.48 6.71
CA TYR A 626 -19.54 -6.92 6.45
C TYR A 626 -20.96 -7.47 6.62
N TYR A 627 -21.45 -8.14 5.56
CA TYR A 627 -22.84 -8.63 5.50
C TYR A 627 -23.13 -9.63 6.62
N LYS A 628 -24.17 -9.35 7.42
CA LYS A 628 -24.60 -10.13 8.59
C LYS A 628 -23.52 -10.33 9.66
N ASP A 629 -22.49 -9.53 9.66
CA ASP A 629 -21.39 -9.62 10.63
C ASP A 629 -21.09 -8.23 11.21
N LYS A 630 -21.96 -7.83 12.15
CA LYS A 630 -21.82 -6.53 12.81
C LYS A 630 -20.56 -6.46 13.68
N GLU A 631 -20.19 -7.55 14.34
CA GLU A 631 -18.99 -7.62 15.18
C GLU A 631 -17.73 -7.30 14.36
N LYS A 632 -17.56 -7.98 13.21
CA LYS A 632 -16.46 -7.72 12.29
C LYS A 632 -16.51 -6.33 11.65
N THR A 633 -17.69 -5.77 11.47
CA THR A 633 -17.85 -4.39 10.99
C THR A 633 -17.37 -3.40 12.05
N ASP A 634 -17.83 -3.58 13.29
CA ASP A 634 -17.45 -2.71 14.40
C ASP A 634 -15.95 -2.79 14.75
N GLU A 635 -15.27 -3.93 14.46
CA GLU A 635 -13.81 -4.07 14.58
C GLU A 635 -13.00 -3.16 13.65
N VAL A 636 -13.59 -2.71 12.51
CA VAL A 636 -12.92 -1.87 11.52
C VAL A 636 -13.56 -0.49 11.34
N TRP A 637 -14.74 -0.27 11.93
CA TRP A 637 -15.46 1.01 11.93
C TRP A 637 -15.61 1.50 13.36
N TYR A 638 -14.65 2.27 13.86
CA TYR A 638 -14.69 2.82 15.21
C TYR A 638 -14.04 4.22 15.26
N ASP A 639 -14.32 4.98 16.31
CA ASP A 639 -13.81 6.34 16.54
C ASP A 639 -14.01 7.34 15.39
N GLY A 640 -15.00 7.06 14.51
CA GLY A 640 -15.30 7.89 13.34
C GLY A 640 -14.38 7.65 12.16
N TYR A 641 -13.68 6.52 12.15
CA TYR A 641 -12.80 6.09 11.05
C TYR A 641 -13.14 4.68 10.57
N TYR A 642 -12.89 4.44 9.27
CA TYR A 642 -12.70 3.11 8.75
C TYR A 642 -11.22 2.77 8.81
N HIS A 643 -10.88 1.72 9.53
CA HIS A 643 -9.52 1.21 9.73
C HIS A 643 -9.19 0.15 8.69
N THR A 644 -8.22 0.41 7.83
CA THR A 644 -7.88 -0.50 6.72
C THR A 644 -7.08 -1.72 7.16
N GLY A 645 -6.41 -1.63 8.31
CA GLY A 645 -5.43 -2.62 8.77
C GLY A 645 -4.13 -2.61 7.95
N ASP A 646 -3.92 -1.62 7.07
CA ASP A 646 -2.69 -1.42 6.30
C ASP A 646 -1.91 -0.24 6.87
N VAL A 647 -0.59 -0.37 6.96
CA VAL A 647 0.33 0.64 7.52
C VAL A 647 1.13 1.30 6.41
N ALA A 648 1.24 2.61 6.47
CA ALA A 648 2.04 3.43 5.57
C ALA A 648 2.73 4.57 6.33
N TRP A 649 3.68 5.23 5.70
CA TRP A 649 4.17 6.54 6.10
C TRP A 649 3.99 7.54 4.97
N ARG A 650 3.98 8.84 5.27
CA ARG A 650 3.79 9.92 4.31
C ARG A 650 5.04 10.79 4.26
N ASP A 651 5.52 11.08 3.05
CA ASP A 651 6.67 11.95 2.87
C ASP A 651 6.30 13.45 2.91
N GLU A 652 7.30 14.30 2.76
CA GLU A 652 7.20 15.76 2.79
C GLU A 652 6.33 16.35 1.67
N ASP A 653 6.23 15.65 0.54
CA ASP A 653 5.42 16.05 -0.61
C ASP A 653 4.01 15.45 -0.57
N GLY A 654 3.70 14.68 0.48
CA GLY A 654 2.40 14.07 0.72
C GLY A 654 2.18 12.73 0.03
N PHE A 655 3.24 12.08 -0.48
CA PHE A 655 3.16 10.74 -1.04
C PHE A 655 3.16 9.68 0.07
N PHE A 656 2.36 8.64 -0.12
CA PHE A 656 2.25 7.51 0.80
C PHE A 656 3.13 6.35 0.35
N TRP A 657 3.81 5.75 1.31
CA TRP A 657 4.73 4.63 1.13
C TRP A 657 4.27 3.45 1.96
N TYR A 658 4.05 2.32 1.30
CA TYR A 658 3.52 1.12 1.95
C TYR A 658 4.56 0.46 2.86
N VAL A 659 4.15 0.09 4.08
CA VAL A 659 4.99 -0.63 5.06
C VAL A 659 4.57 -2.11 5.14
N GLY A 660 3.28 -2.37 5.26
CA GLY A 660 2.75 -3.72 5.41
C GLY A 660 1.36 -3.74 6.05
N ARG A 661 0.85 -4.93 6.30
CA ARG A 661 -0.33 -5.11 7.15
C ARG A 661 0.05 -4.82 8.59
N ALA A 662 -0.86 -4.26 9.38
CA ALA A 662 -0.63 -3.97 10.80
C ALA A 662 -0.28 -5.25 11.61
N ASP A 663 -0.88 -6.37 11.23
CA ASP A 663 -0.65 -7.70 11.81
C ASP A 663 0.62 -8.40 11.27
N ASP A 664 1.16 -7.99 10.12
CA ASP A 664 2.39 -8.52 9.52
C ASP A 664 3.65 -7.74 9.93
N VAL A 665 3.52 -6.52 10.51
CA VAL A 665 4.67 -5.71 10.96
C VAL A 665 5.42 -6.43 12.06
N ILE A 666 6.70 -6.71 11.81
CA ILE A 666 7.59 -7.46 12.72
C ILE A 666 8.10 -6.54 13.82
N LYS A 667 7.91 -6.92 15.08
CA LYS A 667 8.36 -6.18 16.27
C LYS A 667 9.58 -6.88 16.87
N SER A 668 10.77 -6.47 16.45
CA SER A 668 12.05 -7.08 16.85
C SER A 668 12.88 -6.10 17.67
N SER A 669 13.20 -6.43 18.92
CA SER A 669 14.03 -5.59 19.80
C SER A 669 13.61 -4.12 19.85
N GLY A 670 12.29 -3.85 19.82
CA GLY A 670 11.72 -2.50 19.79
C GLY A 670 11.71 -1.83 18.40
N TYR A 671 12.23 -2.49 17.35
CA TYR A 671 12.09 -2.03 15.96
C TYR A 671 10.75 -2.49 15.37
N ARG A 672 10.19 -1.65 14.49
CA ARG A 672 9.03 -1.99 13.64
C ARG A 672 9.52 -2.17 12.21
N ILE A 673 9.46 -3.40 11.73
CA ILE A 673 10.05 -3.81 10.45
C ILE A 673 8.94 -4.23 9.51
N GLY A 674 8.80 -3.52 8.38
CA GLY A 674 7.86 -3.88 7.31
C GLY A 674 8.40 -5.06 6.49
N PRO A 675 7.66 -6.15 6.34
CA PRO A 675 8.10 -7.30 5.54
C PRO A 675 8.40 -6.96 4.09
N PHE A 676 7.60 -6.06 3.51
CA PHE A 676 7.67 -5.70 2.09
C PHE A 676 9.02 -5.06 1.70
N GLU A 677 9.60 -4.21 2.54
CA GLU A 677 10.90 -3.58 2.26
C GLU A 677 12.00 -4.65 2.10
N ILE A 678 12.00 -5.66 2.97
CA ILE A 678 12.97 -6.75 2.93
C ILE A 678 12.71 -7.66 1.72
N GLU A 679 11.46 -8.00 1.45
CA GLU A 679 11.06 -8.76 0.27
C GLU A 679 11.53 -8.07 -1.01
N SER A 680 11.37 -6.75 -1.10
CA SER A 680 11.78 -5.96 -2.25
C SER A 680 13.28 -6.02 -2.50
N VAL A 681 14.08 -5.89 -1.45
CA VAL A 681 15.55 -5.96 -1.55
C VAL A 681 16.01 -7.37 -1.92
N ILE A 682 15.45 -8.41 -1.31
CA ILE A 682 15.81 -9.81 -1.65
C ILE A 682 15.45 -10.14 -3.11
N MET A 683 14.33 -9.59 -3.60
CA MET A 683 13.88 -9.79 -4.98
C MET A 683 14.75 -9.08 -6.04
N GLU A 684 15.67 -8.19 -5.66
CA GLU A 684 16.68 -7.61 -6.56
C GLU A 684 17.73 -8.65 -7.00
N LEU A 685 17.88 -9.73 -6.24
CA LEU A 685 18.87 -10.77 -6.52
C LEU A 685 18.43 -11.66 -7.70
N PRO A 686 19.24 -11.83 -8.74
CA PRO A 686 18.82 -12.44 -10.01
C PRO A 686 18.43 -13.93 -9.87
N TYR A 687 18.90 -14.58 -8.83
CA TYR A 687 18.61 -15.99 -8.54
C TYR A 687 17.39 -16.19 -7.65
N VAL A 688 16.71 -15.12 -7.22
CA VAL A 688 15.48 -15.19 -6.41
C VAL A 688 14.25 -15.12 -7.31
N LEU A 689 13.41 -16.14 -7.24
CA LEU A 689 12.14 -16.20 -7.97
C LEU A 689 11.01 -15.55 -7.19
N GLU A 690 10.89 -15.90 -5.90
CA GLU A 690 9.87 -15.37 -4.98
C GLU A 690 10.46 -15.28 -3.56
N CYS A 691 9.97 -14.32 -2.79
CA CYS A 691 10.33 -14.14 -1.40
C CYS A 691 9.09 -13.75 -0.56
N GLY A 692 8.96 -14.38 0.60
CA GLY A 692 7.99 -13.99 1.62
C GLY A 692 8.69 -13.83 2.97
N VAL A 693 8.47 -12.69 3.62
CA VAL A 693 9.07 -12.36 4.91
C VAL A 693 8.01 -12.43 6.01
N SER A 694 8.34 -13.08 7.10
CA SER A 694 7.46 -13.26 8.26
C SER A 694 8.20 -13.09 9.57
N ALA A 695 7.43 -12.90 10.65
CA ALA A 695 7.92 -12.89 12.02
C ALA A 695 8.04 -14.32 12.55
N VAL A 696 9.11 -14.60 13.31
CA VAL A 696 9.24 -15.80 14.12
C VAL A 696 9.42 -15.37 15.57
N PRO A 697 8.71 -15.95 16.55
CA PRO A 697 8.90 -15.64 17.96
C PRO A 697 10.34 -15.89 18.42
N ASP A 698 10.87 -15.00 19.26
CA ASP A 698 12.20 -15.07 19.85
C ASP A 698 12.12 -14.64 21.31
N GLU A 699 12.74 -15.42 22.23
CA GLU A 699 12.64 -15.17 23.67
C GLU A 699 13.30 -13.86 24.13
N VAL A 700 14.33 -13.42 23.41
CA VAL A 700 15.10 -12.22 23.77
C VAL A 700 14.57 -10.98 23.04
N ARG A 701 14.19 -11.13 21.76
CA ARG A 701 13.88 -10.03 20.84
C ARG A 701 12.39 -9.83 20.65
N GLY A 702 11.54 -10.69 21.23
CA GLY A 702 10.11 -10.77 20.95
C GLY A 702 9.85 -11.47 19.61
N GLN A 703 10.36 -10.90 18.51
CA GLN A 703 10.28 -11.50 17.17
C GLN A 703 11.60 -11.31 16.42
N ILE A 704 11.89 -12.21 15.48
CA ILE A 704 12.98 -12.09 14.50
C ILE A 704 12.46 -12.21 13.07
N VAL A 705 13.21 -11.66 12.14
CA VAL A 705 12.88 -11.69 10.71
C VAL A 705 13.27 -13.03 10.12
N LYS A 706 12.32 -13.68 9.43
CA LYS A 706 12.52 -14.88 8.60
C LYS A 706 12.19 -14.57 7.15
N ALA A 707 13.07 -14.93 6.23
CA ALA A 707 12.84 -14.90 4.79
C ALA A 707 12.67 -16.33 4.26
N SER A 708 11.51 -16.62 3.67
CA SER A 708 11.23 -17.85 2.92
C SER A 708 11.37 -17.54 1.42
N ILE A 709 12.27 -18.21 0.74
CA ILE A 709 12.71 -17.87 -0.61
C ILE A 709 12.55 -19.05 -1.55
N VAL A 710 11.99 -18.79 -2.73
CA VAL A 710 12.00 -19.71 -3.86
C VAL A 710 13.10 -19.25 -4.83
N LEU A 711 14.02 -20.15 -5.15
CA LEU A 711 15.11 -19.86 -6.08
C LEU A 711 14.69 -20.12 -7.52
N VAL A 712 15.39 -19.48 -8.45
CA VAL A 712 15.26 -19.76 -9.88
C VAL A 712 15.77 -21.18 -10.15
N GLU A 713 15.12 -21.90 -11.06
CA GLU A 713 15.48 -23.26 -11.47
C GLU A 713 16.97 -23.35 -11.86
N GLY A 714 17.67 -24.34 -11.29
CA GLY A 714 19.10 -24.52 -11.47
C GLY A 714 19.99 -23.82 -10.45
N THR A 715 19.43 -23.06 -9.51
CA THR A 715 20.17 -22.46 -8.39
C THR A 715 20.10 -23.37 -7.16
N GLU A 716 21.23 -23.74 -6.60
CA GLU A 716 21.30 -24.57 -5.38
C GLU A 716 21.26 -23.69 -4.13
N GLY A 717 20.40 -24.03 -3.19
CA GLY A 717 20.22 -23.30 -1.93
C GLY A 717 21.26 -23.69 -0.88
N THR A 718 22.44 -23.09 -0.91
CA THR A 718 23.54 -23.37 0.02
C THR A 718 23.52 -22.45 1.25
N ASP A 719 24.29 -22.81 2.29
CA ASP A 719 24.45 -21.96 3.48
C ASP A 719 25.28 -20.70 3.17
N GLU A 720 26.17 -20.76 2.17
CA GLU A 720 26.89 -19.60 1.65
C GLU A 720 25.92 -18.62 1.00
N LEU A 721 24.97 -19.11 0.22
CA LEU A 721 23.95 -18.27 -0.43
C LEU A 721 23.02 -17.59 0.62
N LYS A 722 22.70 -18.28 1.72
CA LYS A 722 21.94 -17.67 2.84
C LYS A 722 22.70 -16.48 3.44
N LYS A 723 24.03 -16.63 3.65
CA LYS A 723 24.88 -15.56 4.19
C LYS A 723 25.02 -14.40 3.21
N GLU A 724 25.12 -14.69 1.92
CA GLU A 724 25.13 -13.67 0.88
C GLU A 724 23.86 -12.83 0.90
N ILE A 725 22.69 -13.47 0.92
CA ILE A 725 21.38 -12.79 1.02
C ILE A 725 21.29 -11.94 2.28
N GLN A 726 21.69 -12.47 3.44
CA GLN A 726 21.72 -11.74 4.70
C GLN A 726 22.63 -10.51 4.63
N SER A 727 23.81 -10.66 4.04
CA SER A 727 24.76 -9.57 3.87
C SER A 727 24.24 -8.52 2.89
N TYR A 728 23.62 -8.94 1.81
CA TYR A 728 23.00 -8.05 0.82
C TYR A 728 21.92 -7.18 1.45
N VAL A 729 21.02 -7.79 2.23
CA VAL A 729 19.96 -7.04 2.93
C VAL A 729 20.55 -6.05 3.93
N LYS A 730 21.56 -6.44 4.71
CA LYS A 730 22.26 -5.53 5.64
C LYS A 730 22.86 -4.29 4.96
N GLN A 731 23.40 -4.47 3.75
CA GLN A 731 24.03 -3.38 2.99
C GLN A 731 23.02 -2.43 2.33
N ARG A 732 21.83 -2.93 2.02
CA ARG A 732 20.78 -2.20 1.30
C ARG A 732 19.71 -1.60 2.18
N THR A 733 19.61 -2.09 3.45
CA THR A 733 18.64 -1.62 4.44
C THR A 733 19.36 -1.31 5.75
N ALA A 734 18.62 -0.86 6.76
CA ALA A 734 19.19 -0.74 8.09
C ALA A 734 19.61 -2.13 8.64
N PRO A 735 20.77 -2.25 9.32
CA PRO A 735 21.33 -3.54 9.74
C PRO A 735 20.36 -4.44 10.53
N TYR A 736 19.47 -3.86 11.33
CA TYR A 736 18.50 -4.61 12.15
C TYR A 736 17.39 -5.27 11.32
N LYS A 737 17.22 -4.91 10.02
CA LYS A 737 16.17 -5.44 9.13
C LYS A 737 16.55 -6.75 8.46
N TYR A 738 17.82 -7.20 8.54
CA TYR A 738 18.24 -8.41 7.85
C TYR A 738 17.53 -9.68 8.38
N PRO A 739 17.20 -10.64 7.50
CA PRO A 739 16.58 -11.88 7.94
C PRO A 739 17.58 -12.75 8.72
N ARG A 740 17.28 -13.02 10.00
CA ARG A 740 18.09 -13.94 10.82
C ARG A 740 17.93 -15.38 10.39
N ILE A 741 16.77 -15.70 9.84
CA ILE A 741 16.49 -17.03 9.28
C ILE A 741 16.24 -16.84 7.77
N VAL A 742 16.97 -17.62 6.97
CA VAL A 742 16.75 -17.78 5.53
C VAL A 742 16.42 -19.23 5.26
N GLU A 743 15.24 -19.48 4.69
CA GLU A 743 14.76 -20.80 4.32
C GLU A 743 14.48 -20.86 2.83
N PHE A 744 15.05 -21.84 2.14
CA PHE A 744 14.72 -22.12 0.74
C PHE A 744 13.56 -23.09 0.65
N ARG A 745 12.61 -22.82 -0.24
CA ARG A 745 11.40 -23.61 -0.44
C ARG A 745 11.15 -23.82 -1.94
N ASP A 746 10.46 -24.92 -2.28
CA ASP A 746 10.03 -25.19 -3.66
C ASP A 746 8.89 -24.25 -4.08
N SER A 747 8.04 -23.83 -3.14
CA SER A 747 6.94 -22.90 -3.37
C SER A 747 6.55 -22.19 -2.08
N LEU A 748 5.95 -21.00 -2.19
CA LEU A 748 5.37 -20.27 -1.07
C LEU A 748 3.86 -20.56 -0.95
N PRO A 749 3.32 -20.65 0.28
CA PRO A 749 1.88 -20.77 0.49
C PRO A 749 1.19 -19.49 0.03
N LYS A 750 0.16 -19.64 -0.82
CA LYS A 750 -0.57 -18.51 -1.40
C LYS A 750 -2.06 -18.66 -1.16
N THR A 751 -2.74 -17.54 -1.09
CA THR A 751 -4.20 -17.49 -1.20
C THR A 751 -4.62 -17.86 -2.62
N VAL A 752 -5.91 -18.13 -2.83
CA VAL A 752 -6.47 -18.34 -4.18
C VAL A 752 -6.21 -17.13 -5.10
N SER A 753 -6.04 -15.92 -4.52
CA SER A 753 -5.68 -14.69 -5.26
C SER A 753 -4.19 -14.57 -5.61
N GLY A 754 -3.35 -15.52 -5.20
CA GLY A 754 -1.91 -15.50 -5.44
C GLY A 754 -1.09 -14.74 -4.39
N LYS A 755 -1.73 -14.14 -3.36
CA LYS A 755 -1.04 -13.43 -2.28
C LYS A 755 -0.37 -14.41 -1.32
N ILE A 756 0.85 -14.11 -0.89
CA ILE A 756 1.60 -14.92 0.07
C ILE A 756 0.86 -14.93 1.43
N GLN A 757 0.64 -16.12 1.97
CA GLN A 757 0.08 -16.33 3.30
C GLN A 757 1.22 -16.35 4.34
N ARG A 758 1.61 -15.15 4.84
CA ARG A 758 2.76 -15.02 5.77
C ARG A 758 2.59 -15.82 7.07
N ASN A 759 1.37 -15.99 7.53
CA ASN A 759 1.07 -16.82 8.70
C ASN A 759 1.32 -18.32 8.51
N LYS A 760 1.67 -18.75 7.29
CA LYS A 760 2.04 -20.13 6.94
C LYS A 760 3.50 -20.30 6.50
N LEU A 761 4.30 -19.23 6.62
CA LEU A 761 5.73 -19.24 6.27
C LEU A 761 6.63 -19.83 7.36
#